data_3538c490a9a2373d95579c846dc95dea
#
_entry.id   3538c490a9a2373d95579c846dc95dea
#
_cell.length_a   1.000
_cell.length_b   1.000
_cell.length_c   1.000
_cell.angle_alpha   90.00
_cell.angle_beta   90.00
_cell.angle_gamma   90.00
#
_symmetry.space_group_name_H-M   'P 1'
#
loop_
_entity.id
_entity.type
_entity.pdbx_description
1 polymer ?
#
loop_
_entity_poly.entity_id
_entity_poly.type
_entity_poly.pdbx_seq_one_letter_code
_entity_poly.pdbx_strand_id
1 'polypeptide(L)'
;MQLEPQQPDSPAPVDGETVGVIVPRPLKGPLDYRVPEGMQLARGDIVEVPLGRSGMSLGIVWGKGEGSLTPEKLKTVNRRFDAPPLRENLLAFTEWVANYTLSSVGEVANMVLRAPDALEPEPERKAIRLGAHVPPRLTAARERVMAVAADGLARRLRELCEEAGVTAEVVRGLVKLRALEEVPLPPQQAAAAPDPAFAGPTLSTAQSAAASHMIRAVNAKTFEVMLLDGITGSGKTETYFEAVAAALMQKRQALILLPEIALTVQFLDRFARRFGVRPAEWHSDLTQAQRRRVWRGVASGDVHVVVGARSALFLPFHDLGLVVVDEEHDTAFKQEEGIIYNARDMSVVRARMESCPVVLSSATPSLETWVNAGQGRYARLQLTERHGTAKLPEATLINMREEETKAGEFLSPSLCEAITETLAQGEQALLFLNRRGFAPLTLCKACGHKLGCPRCTSWLVEHRYRRRLICHHCGFERSTPPSCPECKNTGTFIACGPGVERVAEEVIAKFPSARSSVASSDTMTGPRQIQAAIEAIATHEIDILVGTQIVAKGHNFPMLTLVGVIDADIGLEGADPRARERTFQLLHQVAGRAGRAQRPGRVLIQTTDPTHPVLTAMASGNRDAFYAAEWAKREAAELPPFARLAAIILSSRNEELVHSFGEDLAGLVPQARGVQVWGPAPAPLSMIRGQTRLRFAVHADKSVNIQAFLRAWLGQVKVPGVVSMDIDIDPLSFL
;
A
#
# COMPACT_ATOMS: atom_id res chain seq x y z
N MET A 1 17.10 18.87 10.29
CA MET A 1 18.03 18.05 11.10
C MET A 1 19.19 17.66 10.18
N GLN A 2 20.35 18.27 10.38
CA GLN A 2 21.57 17.92 9.66
C GLN A 2 22.03 16.57 10.21
N LEU A 3 21.91 15.52 9.38
CA LEU A 3 22.56 14.25 9.61
C LEU A 3 23.93 14.36 8.94
N GLU A 4 24.98 14.60 9.72
CA GLU A 4 26.34 14.33 9.26
C GLU A 4 26.47 12.82 9.00
N PRO A 5 27.10 12.40 7.92
CA PRO A 5 27.39 10.99 7.69
C PRO A 5 28.41 10.55 8.76
N GLN A 6 27.97 9.77 9.73
CA GLN A 6 28.90 9.05 10.59
C GLN A 6 29.66 8.05 9.74
N GLN A 7 30.97 8.16 9.75
CA GLN A 7 31.87 7.20 9.10
C GLN A 7 31.65 5.80 9.67
N PRO A 8 31.53 4.77 8.81
CA PRO A 8 31.37 3.41 9.26
C PRO A 8 32.72 2.77 9.49
N ASP A 9 33.22 2.78 10.72
CA ASP A 9 34.35 1.97 11.09
C ASP A 9 34.18 1.42 12.51
N SER A 10 33.40 0.34 12.60
CA SER A 10 33.68 -0.65 13.64
C SER A 10 34.24 -1.89 12.95
N PRO A 11 35.48 -2.28 13.20
CA PRO A 11 36.06 -3.48 12.63
C PRO A 11 35.18 -4.71 12.96
N ALA A 12 35.15 -5.68 12.04
CA ALA A 12 34.45 -6.93 12.27
C ALA A 12 34.91 -7.55 13.60
N PRO A 13 34.00 -8.09 14.44
CA PRO A 13 34.39 -8.77 15.65
C PRO A 13 35.34 -9.93 15.36
N VAL A 14 36.29 -10.14 16.25
CA VAL A 14 37.25 -11.28 16.18
C VAL A 14 36.69 -12.45 17.00
N ASP A 15 37.15 -13.65 16.73
CA ASP A 15 36.81 -14.86 17.47
C ASP A 15 36.92 -14.64 19.01
N GLY A 16 35.87 -15.06 19.72
CA GLY A 16 35.80 -14.93 21.18
C GLY A 16 35.34 -13.57 21.71
N GLU A 17 35.12 -12.57 20.84
CA GLU A 17 34.55 -11.27 21.21
C GLU A 17 33.04 -11.31 21.37
N THR A 18 32.48 -10.22 21.90
CA THR A 18 31.03 -10.04 22.03
C THR A 18 30.49 -9.17 20.93
N VAL A 19 29.29 -9.52 20.43
CA VAL A 19 28.52 -8.75 19.45
C VAL A 19 27.20 -8.33 20.03
N GLY A 20 26.78 -7.11 19.69
CA GLY A 20 25.43 -6.61 19.92
C GLY A 20 24.51 -7.06 18.78
N VAL A 21 23.42 -7.72 19.10
CA VAL A 21 22.46 -8.26 18.13
C VAL A 21 21.08 -7.64 18.36
N ILE A 22 20.51 -7.02 17.32
CA ILE A 22 19.11 -6.61 17.32
C ILE A 22 18.24 -7.80 16.95
N VAL A 23 17.36 -8.19 17.86
CA VAL A 23 16.34 -9.21 17.63
C VAL A 23 15.01 -8.57 17.22
N PRO A 24 14.15 -9.21 16.38
CA PRO A 24 12.90 -8.66 15.89
C PRO A 24 11.79 -8.66 16.97
N ARG A 25 12.06 -7.96 18.06
CA ARG A 25 11.21 -7.81 19.25
C ARG A 25 11.24 -6.37 19.75
N PRO A 26 10.21 -5.91 20.50
CA PRO A 26 10.15 -4.56 21.05
C PRO A 26 11.10 -4.38 22.23
N LEU A 27 12.40 -4.46 21.98
CA LEU A 27 13.44 -4.26 22.98
C LEU A 27 14.14 -2.90 22.78
N LYS A 28 14.69 -2.34 23.85
CA LYS A 28 15.26 -0.98 23.85
C LYS A 28 16.56 -0.85 23.06
N GLY A 29 17.26 -1.95 22.77
CA GLY A 29 18.54 -1.92 22.06
C GLY A 29 19.07 -3.32 21.74
N PRO A 30 20.31 -3.40 21.22
CA PRO A 30 20.95 -4.68 20.93
C PRO A 30 21.18 -5.48 22.23
N LEU A 31 21.16 -6.80 22.10
CA LEU A 31 21.50 -7.74 23.16
C LEU A 31 22.91 -8.29 22.91
N ASP A 32 23.71 -8.41 23.98
CA ASP A 32 25.06 -8.90 23.87
C ASP A 32 25.11 -10.44 23.79
N TYR A 33 25.89 -10.95 22.83
CA TYR A 33 26.14 -12.37 22.62
C TYR A 33 27.63 -12.63 22.43
N ARG A 34 28.10 -13.81 22.85
CA ARG A 34 29.46 -14.30 22.60
C ARG A 34 29.55 -14.83 21.17
N VAL A 35 30.63 -14.49 20.46
CA VAL A 35 30.95 -15.08 19.16
C VAL A 35 31.62 -16.43 19.37
N PRO A 36 31.13 -17.54 18.76
CA PRO A 36 31.82 -18.84 18.84
C PRO A 36 33.21 -18.79 18.23
N GLU A 37 34.12 -19.62 18.70
CA GLU A 37 35.44 -19.82 18.11
C GLU A 37 35.28 -20.27 16.64
N GLY A 38 36.04 -19.69 15.72
CA GLY A 38 35.99 -19.97 14.28
C GLY A 38 34.89 -19.29 13.53
N MET A 39 33.98 -18.54 14.19
CA MET A 39 32.96 -17.76 13.55
C MET A 39 33.39 -16.29 13.42
N GLN A 40 33.35 -15.76 12.20
CA GLN A 40 33.55 -14.33 11.96
C GLN A 40 32.20 -13.67 11.66
N LEU A 41 31.89 -12.57 12.36
CA LEU A 41 30.67 -11.82 12.24
C LEU A 41 30.99 -10.37 11.91
N ALA A 42 30.26 -9.83 10.95
CA ALA A 42 30.30 -8.43 10.55
C ALA A 42 28.94 -7.75 10.83
N ARG A 43 28.95 -6.42 10.95
CA ARG A 43 27.72 -5.63 11.04
C ARG A 43 26.83 -5.90 9.81
N GLY A 44 25.55 -6.17 10.06
CA GLY A 44 24.58 -6.56 9.03
C GLY A 44 24.44 -8.06 8.81
N ASP A 45 25.32 -8.91 9.36
CA ASP A 45 25.14 -10.36 9.31
C ASP A 45 23.85 -10.77 10.02
N ILE A 46 23.17 -11.75 9.43
CA ILE A 46 21.94 -12.31 10.03
C ILE A 46 22.32 -13.58 10.77
N VAL A 47 21.91 -13.65 12.03
CA VAL A 47 22.29 -14.71 12.95
C VAL A 47 21.07 -15.32 13.64
N GLU A 48 21.23 -16.53 14.13
CA GLU A 48 20.30 -17.17 15.03
C GLU A 48 20.87 -17.14 16.46
N VAL A 49 20.08 -16.63 17.39
CA VAL A 49 20.51 -16.43 18.77
C VAL A 49 19.47 -16.96 19.77
N PRO A 50 19.89 -17.48 20.91
CA PRO A 50 18.99 -17.93 21.97
C PRO A 50 18.40 -16.73 22.72
N LEU A 51 17.04 -16.64 22.80
CA LEU A 51 16.32 -15.53 23.43
C LEU A 51 15.49 -15.99 24.62
N GLY A 52 15.98 -15.70 25.85
CA GLY A 52 15.29 -15.99 27.10
C GLY A 52 14.83 -17.44 27.21
N ARG A 53 13.57 -17.66 27.60
CA ARG A 53 12.88 -18.96 27.61
C ARG A 53 12.17 -19.25 26.28
N SER A 54 12.17 -18.32 25.35
CA SER A 54 11.41 -18.37 24.09
C SER A 54 12.09 -19.22 23.01
N GLY A 55 13.24 -19.84 23.27
CA GLY A 55 13.99 -20.63 22.30
C GLY A 55 14.93 -19.78 21.44
N MET A 56 15.01 -20.11 20.13
CA MET A 56 15.88 -19.41 19.18
C MET A 56 15.13 -18.25 18.51
N SER A 57 15.86 -17.21 18.19
CA SER A 57 15.35 -16.03 17.47
C SER A 57 16.31 -15.63 16.36
N LEU A 58 15.79 -15.10 15.27
CA LEU A 58 16.59 -14.35 14.30
C LEU A 58 17.12 -13.07 14.94
N GLY A 59 18.26 -12.60 14.46
CA GLY A 59 18.84 -11.32 14.84
C GLY A 59 19.76 -10.77 13.76
N ILE A 60 20.03 -9.49 13.85
CA ILE A 60 20.96 -8.77 12.97
C ILE A 60 22.11 -8.30 13.83
N VAL A 61 23.34 -8.62 13.43
CA VAL A 61 24.55 -8.09 14.09
C VAL A 61 24.58 -6.58 13.88
N TRP A 62 24.51 -5.84 15.00
CA TRP A 62 24.41 -4.39 14.99
C TRP A 62 25.73 -3.68 15.23
N GLY A 63 26.65 -4.36 15.87
CA GLY A 63 27.98 -3.85 16.20
C GLY A 63 28.66 -4.67 17.29
N LYS A 64 29.69 -4.09 17.92
CA LYS A 64 30.36 -4.68 19.08
C LYS A 64 29.41 -4.69 20.29
N GLY A 65 29.51 -5.69 21.12
CA GLY A 65 28.74 -5.78 22.37
C GLY A 65 29.07 -4.63 23.32
N GLU A 66 28.07 -4.12 24.01
CA GLU A 66 28.22 -2.99 24.98
C GLU A 66 28.77 -3.42 26.35
N GLY A 67 28.91 -4.75 26.56
CA GLY A 67 29.35 -5.27 27.86
C GLY A 67 28.30 -5.16 28.97
N SER A 68 27.04 -5.16 28.59
CA SER A 68 25.89 -4.99 29.49
C SER A 68 25.67 -6.21 30.43
N LEU A 69 26.25 -7.36 30.09
CA LEU A 69 26.11 -8.61 30.82
C LEU A 69 27.47 -9.14 31.26
N THR A 70 27.50 -9.83 32.41
CA THR A 70 28.71 -10.54 32.88
C THR A 70 29.01 -11.73 31.97
N PRO A 71 30.30 -12.13 31.79
CA PRO A 71 30.70 -13.21 30.87
C PRO A 71 29.95 -14.54 31.07
N GLU A 72 29.56 -14.84 32.32
CA GLU A 72 28.84 -16.10 32.65
C GLU A 72 27.36 -16.07 32.18
N LYS A 73 26.78 -14.90 32.00
CA LYS A 73 25.39 -14.71 31.55
C LYS A 73 25.28 -14.55 30.04
N LEU A 74 26.40 -14.31 29.35
CA LEU A 74 26.45 -14.18 27.92
C LEU A 74 26.10 -15.49 27.24
N LYS A 75 25.04 -15.49 26.43
CA LYS A 75 24.72 -16.61 25.55
C LYS A 75 25.53 -16.49 24.26
N THR A 76 25.74 -17.63 23.61
CA THR A 76 26.55 -17.72 22.39
C THR A 76 25.65 -17.68 21.16
N VAL A 77 26.10 -17.02 20.10
CA VAL A 77 25.44 -17.06 18.78
C VAL A 77 25.39 -18.52 18.31
N ASN A 78 24.22 -18.97 17.87
CA ASN A 78 24.03 -20.37 17.43
C ASN A 78 24.62 -20.61 16.04
N ARG A 79 24.23 -19.77 15.08
CA ARG A 79 24.73 -19.82 13.69
C ARG A 79 24.63 -18.49 13.01
N ARG A 80 25.44 -18.28 11.97
CA ARG A 80 25.27 -17.26 10.96
C ARG A 80 24.55 -17.86 9.76
N PHE A 81 23.58 -17.12 9.19
CA PHE A 81 22.91 -17.55 7.96
C PHE A 81 23.77 -17.29 6.74
N ASP A 82 23.65 -18.18 5.74
CA ASP A 82 24.26 -18.00 4.43
C ASP A 82 23.37 -17.07 3.55
N ALA A 83 23.34 -15.82 3.95
CA ALA A 83 22.65 -14.74 3.25
C ALA A 83 23.57 -13.54 3.14
N PRO A 84 23.45 -12.70 2.09
CA PRO A 84 24.21 -11.47 2.00
C PRO A 84 23.97 -10.58 3.23
N PRO A 85 25.01 -9.98 3.82
CA PRO A 85 24.86 -9.09 4.95
C PRO A 85 24.03 -7.85 4.56
N LEU A 86 23.20 -7.36 5.48
CA LEU A 86 22.43 -6.14 5.28
C LEU A 86 23.38 -4.94 5.20
N ARG A 87 23.19 -4.11 4.20
CA ARG A 87 24.04 -2.95 3.96
C ARG A 87 23.81 -1.85 4.98
N GLU A 88 24.83 -1.05 5.23
CA GLU A 88 24.80 0.05 6.22
C GLU A 88 23.65 1.03 5.96
N ASN A 89 23.38 1.36 4.69
CA ASN A 89 22.27 2.25 4.34
C ASN A 89 20.90 1.71 4.81
N LEU A 90 20.69 0.38 4.75
CA LEU A 90 19.45 -0.24 5.24
C LEU A 90 19.40 -0.26 6.77
N LEU A 91 20.54 -0.51 7.43
CA LEU A 91 20.62 -0.47 8.90
C LEU A 91 20.34 0.95 9.43
N ALA A 92 20.99 1.95 8.84
CA ALA A 92 20.76 3.36 9.15
C ALA A 92 19.30 3.78 8.87
N PHE A 93 18.71 3.31 7.76
CA PHE A 93 17.30 3.54 7.47
C PHE A 93 16.38 2.89 8.51
N THR A 94 16.67 1.66 8.93
CA THR A 94 15.93 0.94 9.97
C THR A 94 15.95 1.71 11.30
N GLU A 95 17.10 2.21 11.70
CA GLU A 95 17.27 3.02 12.91
C GLU A 95 16.55 4.37 12.80
N TRP A 96 16.66 5.03 11.65
CA TRP A 96 15.99 6.29 11.41
C TRP A 96 14.45 6.15 11.49
N VAL A 97 13.88 5.11 10.85
CA VAL A 97 12.44 4.82 10.92
C VAL A 97 12.00 4.55 12.34
N ALA A 98 12.77 3.75 13.11
CA ALA A 98 12.48 3.48 14.52
C ALA A 98 12.46 4.78 15.34
N ASN A 99 13.45 5.64 15.13
CA ASN A 99 13.54 6.93 15.79
C ASN A 99 12.39 7.88 15.40
N TYR A 100 12.02 7.91 14.13
CA TYR A 100 10.95 8.76 13.63
C TYR A 100 9.56 8.33 14.15
N THR A 101 9.28 7.02 14.15
CA THR A 101 7.99 6.46 14.56
C THR A 101 7.88 6.21 16.06
N LEU A 102 8.95 6.45 16.83
CA LEU A 102 9.06 6.13 18.26
C LEU A 102 8.89 4.62 18.56
N SER A 103 9.18 3.78 17.58
CA SER A 103 9.20 2.34 17.70
C SER A 103 10.59 1.82 18.10
N SER A 104 10.70 0.57 18.54
CA SER A 104 12.00 -0.04 18.75
C SER A 104 12.67 -0.42 17.43
N VAL A 105 14.00 -0.41 17.40
CA VAL A 105 14.76 -0.85 16.21
C VAL A 105 14.45 -2.31 15.87
N GLY A 106 14.20 -3.16 16.88
CA GLY A 106 13.84 -4.56 16.68
C GLY A 106 12.51 -4.75 15.96
N GLU A 107 11.51 -3.91 16.23
CA GLU A 107 10.23 -3.95 15.51
C GLU A 107 10.40 -3.55 14.04
N VAL A 108 11.22 -2.54 13.75
CA VAL A 108 11.51 -2.14 12.36
C VAL A 108 12.37 -3.20 11.66
N ALA A 109 13.35 -3.78 12.35
CA ALA A 109 14.16 -4.90 11.84
C ALA A 109 13.31 -6.12 11.44
N ASN A 110 12.18 -6.36 12.14
CA ASN A 110 11.21 -7.37 11.74
C ASN A 110 10.62 -7.12 10.35
N MET A 111 10.52 -5.87 9.92
CA MET A 111 10.04 -5.54 8.56
C MET A 111 11.07 -5.90 7.48
N VAL A 112 12.36 -5.80 7.79
CA VAL A 112 13.46 -6.22 6.92
C VAL A 112 13.53 -7.75 6.81
N LEU A 113 13.29 -8.44 7.92
CA LEU A 113 13.36 -9.92 8.04
C LEU A 113 12.03 -10.63 7.72
N ARG A 114 11.08 -9.98 7.04
CA ARG A 114 9.74 -10.53 6.74
C ARG A 114 9.71 -11.82 5.90
N ALA A 115 10.84 -12.24 5.36
CA ALA A 115 10.98 -13.48 4.61
C ALA A 115 12.02 -14.39 5.30
N PRO A 116 11.73 -14.93 6.51
CA PRO A 116 12.71 -15.75 7.25
C PRO A 116 13.18 -16.97 6.45
N ASP A 117 12.33 -17.55 5.63
CA ASP A 117 12.69 -18.63 4.71
C ASP A 117 13.73 -18.21 3.66
N ALA A 118 13.90 -16.90 3.42
CA ALA A 118 14.92 -16.40 2.50
C ALA A 118 16.33 -16.53 3.05
N LEU A 119 16.48 -16.72 4.35
CA LEU A 119 17.78 -16.87 5.00
C LEU A 119 18.38 -18.26 4.76
N GLU A 120 17.56 -19.26 4.46
CA GLU A 120 18.02 -20.59 4.07
C GLU A 120 18.23 -20.68 2.57
N PRO A 121 19.25 -21.41 2.10
CA PRO A 121 19.43 -21.68 0.69
C PRO A 121 18.21 -22.36 0.09
N GLU A 122 17.92 -22.07 -1.18
CA GLU A 122 16.81 -22.75 -1.87
C GLU A 122 17.13 -24.25 -1.95
N PRO A 123 16.17 -25.14 -1.62
CA PRO A 123 16.36 -26.58 -1.79
C PRO A 123 16.78 -26.90 -3.21
N GLU A 124 17.77 -27.79 -3.39
CA GLU A 124 18.20 -28.24 -4.70
C GLU A 124 17.01 -28.76 -5.50
N ARG A 125 16.78 -28.13 -6.63
CA ARG A 125 15.75 -28.57 -7.59
C ARG A 125 16.36 -29.66 -8.44
N LYS A 126 15.65 -30.78 -8.54
CA LYS A 126 16.09 -31.91 -9.36
C LYS A 126 15.19 -32.06 -10.58
N ALA A 127 15.81 -32.32 -11.69
CA ALA A 127 15.19 -32.78 -12.91
C ALA A 127 15.64 -34.22 -13.21
N ILE A 128 14.93 -34.87 -14.07
CA ILE A 128 15.16 -36.24 -14.50
C ILE A 128 15.42 -36.22 -15.99
N ARG A 129 16.49 -36.83 -16.42
CA ARG A 129 16.82 -37.02 -17.83
C ARG A 129 17.14 -38.48 -18.12
N LEU A 130 17.32 -38.81 -19.38
CA LEU A 130 17.75 -40.12 -19.83
C LEU A 130 19.10 -40.50 -19.22
N GLY A 131 19.18 -41.66 -18.58
CA GLY A 131 20.39 -42.23 -18.00
C GLY A 131 21.10 -43.17 -18.99
N ALA A 132 22.28 -43.64 -18.58
CA ALA A 132 23.13 -44.47 -19.44
C ALA A 132 22.68 -45.96 -19.54
N HIS A 133 21.77 -46.42 -18.70
CA HIS A 133 21.41 -47.85 -18.61
C HIS A 133 20.05 -48.13 -19.24
N VAL A 134 19.95 -49.24 -19.94
CA VAL A 134 18.67 -49.75 -20.45
C VAL A 134 18.01 -50.61 -19.36
N PRO A 135 16.73 -50.36 -19.00
CA PRO A 135 16.07 -51.14 -17.96
C PRO A 135 15.91 -52.59 -18.40
N PRO A 136 16.13 -53.57 -17.52
CA PRO A 136 16.12 -54.99 -17.88
C PRO A 136 14.72 -55.52 -18.29
N ARG A 137 13.65 -54.82 -17.94
CA ARG A 137 12.28 -55.11 -18.34
C ARG A 137 11.54 -53.82 -18.64
N LEU A 138 11.05 -53.69 -19.84
CA LEU A 138 10.16 -52.58 -20.26
C LEU A 138 8.71 -53.05 -20.12
N THR A 139 7.95 -52.28 -19.34
CA THR A 139 6.50 -52.35 -19.31
C THR A 139 5.95 -51.21 -20.16
N ALA A 140 4.71 -51.28 -20.64
CA ALA A 140 4.11 -50.21 -21.44
C ALA A 140 4.20 -48.82 -20.78
N ALA A 141 4.13 -48.72 -19.43
CA ALA A 141 4.32 -47.48 -18.70
C ALA A 141 5.78 -47.00 -18.72
N ARG A 142 6.76 -47.91 -18.60
CA ARG A 142 8.18 -47.59 -18.68
C ARG A 142 8.59 -47.17 -20.09
N GLU A 143 8.04 -47.85 -21.12
CA GLU A 143 8.28 -47.50 -22.52
C GLU A 143 7.84 -46.06 -22.82
N ARG A 144 6.66 -45.61 -22.35
CA ARG A 144 6.22 -44.22 -22.53
C ARG A 144 7.16 -43.24 -21.87
N VAL A 145 7.62 -43.51 -20.64
CA VAL A 145 8.61 -42.64 -19.97
C VAL A 145 9.91 -42.55 -20.72
N MET A 146 10.44 -43.70 -21.19
CA MET A 146 11.69 -43.74 -21.93
C MET A 146 11.56 -43.06 -23.30
N ALA A 147 10.40 -43.18 -23.95
CA ALA A 147 10.13 -42.46 -25.22
C ALA A 147 10.11 -40.95 -25.02
N VAL A 148 9.48 -40.44 -23.95
CA VAL A 148 9.51 -39.02 -23.61
C VAL A 148 10.93 -38.54 -23.26
N ALA A 149 11.68 -39.34 -22.49
CA ALA A 149 13.03 -38.99 -22.07
C ALA A 149 14.11 -39.11 -23.18
N ALA A 150 13.76 -39.76 -24.31
CA ALA A 150 14.69 -40.02 -25.41
C ALA A 150 15.25 -38.77 -26.11
N ASP A 151 14.57 -37.64 -25.96
CA ASP A 151 15.05 -36.33 -26.45
C ASP A 151 16.23 -35.75 -25.64
N GLY A 152 16.58 -36.39 -24.51
CA GLY A 152 17.67 -35.97 -23.62
C GLY A 152 17.38 -34.73 -22.76
N LEU A 153 16.18 -34.14 -22.84
CA LEU A 153 15.81 -32.98 -22.06
C LEU A 153 15.55 -33.34 -20.58
N ALA A 154 16.12 -32.55 -19.68
CA ALA A 154 15.88 -32.70 -18.25
C ALA A 154 14.50 -32.13 -17.87
N ARG A 155 13.61 -32.97 -17.35
CA ARG A 155 12.25 -32.61 -16.93
C ARG A 155 12.07 -32.79 -15.44
N ARG A 156 11.22 -31.98 -14.82
CA ARG A 156 10.81 -32.26 -13.43
C ARG A 156 10.01 -33.56 -13.36
N LEU A 157 10.07 -34.22 -12.21
CA LEU A 157 9.33 -35.45 -11.98
C LEU A 157 7.85 -35.35 -12.41
N ARG A 158 7.20 -34.23 -12.03
CA ARG A 158 5.79 -33.99 -12.36
C ARG A 158 5.56 -33.85 -13.88
N GLU A 159 6.39 -33.03 -14.54
CA GLU A 159 6.31 -32.79 -16.00
C GLU A 159 6.50 -34.11 -16.75
N LEU A 160 7.51 -34.91 -16.37
CA LEU A 160 7.77 -36.22 -17.00
C LEU A 160 6.60 -37.20 -16.75
N CYS A 161 5.97 -37.19 -15.58
CA CYS A 161 4.81 -37.99 -15.27
C CYS A 161 3.59 -37.58 -16.10
N GLU A 162 3.34 -36.28 -16.24
CA GLU A 162 2.22 -35.73 -17.01
C GLU A 162 2.38 -36.03 -18.52
N GLU A 163 3.56 -35.81 -19.10
CA GLU A 163 3.84 -36.08 -20.52
C GLU A 163 3.79 -37.55 -20.84
N ALA A 164 4.31 -38.43 -19.96
CA ALA A 164 4.30 -39.89 -20.19
C ALA A 164 2.97 -40.58 -19.78
N GLY A 165 2.07 -39.88 -19.11
CA GLY A 165 0.82 -40.43 -18.59
C GLY A 165 1.05 -41.54 -17.57
N VAL A 166 1.96 -41.34 -16.59
CA VAL A 166 2.35 -42.32 -15.58
C VAL A 166 2.41 -41.74 -14.16
N THR A 167 2.43 -42.64 -13.18
CA THR A 167 2.65 -42.23 -11.77
C THR A 167 4.12 -42.00 -11.46
N ALA A 168 4.39 -41.20 -10.44
CA ALA A 168 5.75 -40.90 -9.98
C ALA A 168 6.56 -42.15 -9.58
N GLU A 169 5.89 -43.24 -9.18
CA GLU A 169 6.53 -44.50 -8.81
C GLU A 169 7.23 -45.18 -9.99
N VAL A 170 6.62 -45.13 -11.19
CA VAL A 170 7.23 -45.67 -12.39
C VAL A 170 8.51 -44.96 -12.75
N VAL A 171 8.50 -43.61 -12.65
CA VAL A 171 9.68 -42.79 -12.94
C VAL A 171 10.77 -43.01 -11.89
N ARG A 172 10.42 -43.02 -10.57
CA ARG A 172 11.38 -43.31 -9.51
C ARG A 172 11.97 -44.73 -9.64
N GLY A 173 11.17 -45.69 -10.10
CA GLY A 173 11.65 -47.06 -10.40
C GLY A 173 12.72 -47.07 -11.50
N LEU A 174 12.56 -46.25 -12.55
CA LEU A 174 13.54 -46.14 -13.63
C LEU A 174 14.80 -45.41 -13.17
N VAL A 175 14.68 -44.40 -12.27
CA VAL A 175 15.85 -43.74 -11.61
C VAL A 175 16.65 -44.76 -10.80
N LYS A 176 16.00 -45.58 -9.99
CA LYS A 176 16.66 -46.68 -9.23
C LYS A 176 17.39 -47.67 -10.14
N LEU A 177 16.90 -47.93 -11.32
CA LEU A 177 17.52 -48.79 -12.33
C LEU A 177 18.61 -48.06 -13.16
N ARG A 178 18.87 -46.79 -12.87
CA ARG A 178 19.80 -45.92 -13.62
C ARG A 178 19.45 -45.76 -15.10
N ALA A 179 18.23 -46.10 -15.50
CA ALA A 179 17.71 -45.82 -16.82
C ALA A 179 17.33 -44.36 -16.99
N LEU A 180 17.04 -43.70 -15.87
CA LEU A 180 16.94 -42.25 -15.76
C LEU A 180 17.90 -41.79 -14.67
N GLU A 181 18.40 -40.57 -14.79
CA GLU A 181 19.25 -39.95 -13.77
C GLU A 181 18.70 -38.62 -13.27
N GLU A 182 18.88 -38.37 -11.98
CA GLU A 182 18.58 -37.07 -11.38
C GLU A 182 19.74 -36.11 -11.66
N VAL A 183 19.39 -34.92 -12.19
CA VAL A 183 20.36 -33.84 -12.42
C VAL A 183 19.90 -32.59 -11.68
N PRO A 184 20.83 -31.79 -11.13
CA PRO A 184 20.46 -30.52 -10.50
C PRO A 184 19.96 -29.55 -11.55
N LEU A 185 18.88 -28.84 -11.23
CA LEU A 185 18.41 -27.69 -12.01
C LEU A 185 19.01 -26.41 -11.41
N PRO A 186 19.33 -25.42 -12.25
CA PRO A 186 19.75 -24.14 -11.74
C PRO A 186 18.65 -23.52 -10.84
N PRO A 187 19.00 -22.70 -9.86
CA PRO A 187 18.05 -21.98 -9.04
C PRO A 187 17.06 -21.21 -9.91
N GLN A 188 15.80 -21.18 -9.50
CA GLN A 188 14.79 -20.42 -10.24
C GLN A 188 15.00 -18.94 -9.93
N GLN A 189 15.27 -18.15 -10.94
CA GLN A 189 15.33 -16.70 -10.80
C GLN A 189 13.97 -16.11 -10.39
N ALA A 190 13.97 -15.05 -9.61
CA ALA A 190 12.77 -14.34 -9.19
C ALA A 190 12.10 -13.61 -10.37
N ALA A 191 12.92 -13.03 -11.25
CA ALA A 191 12.53 -12.40 -12.50
C ALA A 191 13.70 -12.49 -13.49
N ALA A 192 13.41 -12.47 -14.79
CA ALA A 192 14.44 -12.32 -15.81
C ALA A 192 14.97 -10.89 -15.80
N ALA A 193 16.21 -10.71 -16.29
CA ALA A 193 16.82 -9.39 -16.36
C ALA A 193 16.10 -8.51 -17.41
N PRO A 194 15.61 -7.32 -17.02
CA PRO A 194 14.98 -6.38 -17.94
C PRO A 194 16.02 -5.77 -18.89
N ASP A 195 15.66 -5.63 -20.16
CA ASP A 195 16.52 -5.01 -21.17
C ASP A 195 16.28 -3.47 -21.23
N PRO A 196 17.23 -2.65 -20.78
CA PRO A 196 17.08 -1.20 -20.82
C PRO A 196 17.07 -0.64 -22.27
N ALA A 197 17.64 -1.36 -23.23
CA ALA A 197 17.70 -0.96 -24.63
C ALA A 197 16.45 -1.36 -25.43
N PHE A 198 15.51 -2.11 -24.82
CA PHE A 198 14.28 -2.49 -25.48
C PHE A 198 13.46 -1.25 -25.88
N ALA A 199 12.95 -1.21 -27.10
CA ALA A 199 12.32 -0.02 -27.65
C ALA A 199 11.06 0.36 -26.86
N GLY A 200 11.04 1.59 -26.35
CA GLY A 200 9.87 2.21 -25.72
C GLY A 200 9.01 3.01 -26.69
N PRO A 201 7.86 3.53 -26.24
CA PRO A 201 7.06 4.46 -27.04
C PRO A 201 7.78 5.79 -27.27
N THR A 202 7.47 6.45 -28.37
CA THR A 202 7.98 7.80 -28.65
C THR A 202 7.41 8.78 -27.63
N LEU A 203 8.28 9.45 -26.90
CA LEU A 203 7.90 10.47 -25.91
C LEU A 203 7.58 11.81 -26.56
N SER A 204 6.62 12.54 -26.02
CA SER A 204 6.39 13.94 -26.38
C SER A 204 7.53 14.84 -25.92
N THR A 205 7.57 16.09 -26.39
CA THR A 205 8.60 17.06 -26.00
C THR A 205 8.64 17.25 -24.46
N ALA A 206 7.48 17.39 -23.82
CA ALA A 206 7.38 17.56 -22.37
C ALA A 206 7.84 16.30 -21.62
N GLN A 207 7.42 15.10 -22.08
CA GLN A 207 7.86 13.83 -21.53
C GLN A 207 9.39 13.65 -21.69
N SER A 208 9.93 13.96 -22.86
CA SER A 208 11.36 13.88 -23.13
C SER A 208 12.18 14.83 -22.26
N ALA A 209 11.69 16.04 -22.01
CA ALA A 209 12.33 16.99 -21.11
C ALA A 209 12.34 16.49 -19.65
N ALA A 210 11.20 15.98 -19.18
CA ALA A 210 11.09 15.40 -17.84
C ALA A 210 11.96 14.14 -17.69
N ALA A 211 11.92 13.23 -18.66
CA ALA A 211 12.77 12.05 -18.69
C ALA A 211 14.26 12.41 -18.66
N SER A 212 14.69 13.39 -19.47
CA SER A 212 16.08 13.86 -19.52
C SER A 212 16.54 14.43 -18.17
N HIS A 213 15.66 15.12 -17.43
CA HIS A 213 16.00 15.59 -16.08
C HIS A 213 16.23 14.41 -15.12
N MET A 214 15.28 13.47 -15.08
CA MET A 214 15.38 12.28 -14.23
C MET A 214 16.60 11.42 -14.58
N ILE A 215 16.91 11.23 -15.87
CA ILE A 215 18.10 10.50 -16.34
C ILE A 215 19.38 11.20 -15.86
N ARG A 216 19.46 12.53 -15.92
CA ARG A 216 20.63 13.27 -15.40
C ARG A 216 20.80 13.04 -13.90
N ALA A 217 19.75 13.08 -13.11
CA ALA A 217 19.81 12.83 -11.67
C ALA A 217 20.26 11.40 -11.35
N VAL A 218 19.75 10.40 -12.08
CA VAL A 218 20.20 9.01 -11.97
C VAL A 218 21.68 8.88 -12.32
N ASN A 219 22.11 9.49 -13.43
CA ASN A 219 23.50 9.43 -13.90
C ASN A 219 24.47 10.13 -12.95
N ALA A 220 24.05 11.20 -12.32
CA ALA A 220 24.85 11.93 -11.32
C ALA A 220 25.02 11.17 -10.00
N LYS A 221 24.18 10.14 -9.74
CA LYS A 221 24.18 9.37 -8.49
C LYS A 221 24.00 10.28 -7.25
N THR A 222 23.15 11.29 -7.38
CA THR A 222 22.89 12.27 -6.32
C THR A 222 21.46 12.14 -5.85
N PHE A 223 21.25 12.43 -4.57
CA PHE A 223 19.92 12.53 -4.01
C PHE A 223 19.21 13.77 -4.53
N GLU A 224 18.09 13.59 -5.17
CA GLU A 224 17.18 14.63 -5.61
C GLU A 224 15.75 14.12 -5.49
N VAL A 225 14.83 14.96 -5.02
CA VAL A 225 13.40 14.65 -5.01
C VAL A 225 12.72 15.36 -6.16
N MET A 226 12.07 14.60 -7.02
CA MET A 226 11.39 15.12 -8.20
C MET A 226 9.88 14.80 -8.11
N LEU A 227 9.04 15.83 -8.24
CA LEU A 227 7.62 15.67 -8.45
C LEU A 227 7.35 15.58 -9.96
N LEU A 228 6.96 14.41 -10.44
CA LEU A 228 6.42 14.22 -11.78
C LEU A 228 4.93 14.55 -11.77
N ASP A 229 4.64 15.82 -11.99
CA ASP A 229 3.30 16.39 -11.95
C ASP A 229 2.66 16.30 -13.33
N GLY A 230 1.76 15.35 -13.51
CA GLY A 230 1.15 15.13 -14.82
C GLY A 230 -0.32 14.76 -14.70
N ILE A 231 -1.14 15.36 -15.55
CA ILE A 231 -2.58 15.05 -15.63
C ILE A 231 -2.81 13.55 -15.90
N THR A 232 -4.00 13.06 -15.60
CA THR A 232 -4.35 11.65 -15.88
C THR A 232 -4.24 11.37 -17.38
N GLY A 233 -3.46 10.34 -17.75
CA GLY A 233 -3.23 10.00 -19.17
C GLY A 233 -2.09 10.78 -19.83
N SER A 234 -1.29 11.54 -19.10
CA SER A 234 -0.12 12.27 -19.64
C SER A 234 1.12 11.41 -19.90
N GLY A 235 1.07 10.10 -19.65
CA GLY A 235 2.19 9.20 -19.88
C GLY A 235 3.28 9.25 -18.79
N LYS A 236 2.93 9.57 -17.57
CA LYS A 236 3.87 9.58 -16.42
C LYS A 236 4.67 8.29 -16.32
N THR A 237 4.00 7.14 -16.46
CA THR A 237 4.63 5.81 -16.37
C THR A 237 5.72 5.63 -17.41
N GLU A 238 5.43 5.92 -18.67
CA GLU A 238 6.40 5.84 -19.77
C GLU A 238 7.57 6.79 -19.54
N THR A 239 7.29 7.97 -18.97
CA THR A 239 8.32 8.99 -18.69
C THR A 239 9.29 8.52 -17.61
N TYR A 240 8.83 7.98 -16.47
CA TYR A 240 9.75 7.50 -15.44
C TYR A 240 10.39 6.14 -15.79
N PHE A 241 9.83 5.35 -16.70
CA PHE A 241 10.50 4.15 -17.21
C PHE A 241 11.84 4.46 -17.87
N GLU A 242 12.01 5.64 -18.46
CA GLU A 242 13.30 6.06 -19.00
C GLU A 242 14.35 6.29 -17.90
N ALA A 243 13.94 6.78 -16.72
CA ALA A 243 14.82 6.86 -15.56
C ALA A 243 15.16 5.46 -14.99
N VAL A 244 14.21 4.53 -15.03
CA VAL A 244 14.46 3.11 -14.69
C VAL A 244 15.48 2.51 -15.65
N ALA A 245 15.34 2.72 -16.97
CA ALA A 245 16.30 2.27 -17.96
C ALA A 245 17.71 2.84 -17.70
N ALA A 246 17.82 4.12 -17.34
CA ALA A 246 19.10 4.74 -16.99
C ALA A 246 19.74 4.09 -15.74
N ALA A 247 18.98 3.74 -14.71
CA ALA A 247 19.48 3.03 -13.54
C ALA A 247 19.99 1.62 -13.92
N LEU A 248 19.24 0.91 -14.76
CA LEU A 248 19.63 -0.42 -15.27
C LEU A 248 20.90 -0.38 -16.11
N MET A 249 21.09 0.64 -16.97
CA MET A 249 22.33 0.83 -17.73
C MET A 249 23.55 1.00 -16.83
N GLN A 250 23.36 1.56 -15.63
CA GLN A 250 24.40 1.66 -14.62
C GLN A 250 24.55 0.41 -13.75
N LYS A 251 23.80 -0.66 -14.04
CA LYS A 251 23.73 -1.89 -13.25
C LYS A 251 23.25 -1.66 -11.81
N ARG A 252 22.50 -0.58 -11.58
CA ARG A 252 21.86 -0.28 -10.29
C ARG A 252 20.41 -0.73 -10.29
N GLN A 253 19.93 -1.05 -9.11
CA GLN A 253 18.56 -1.53 -8.90
C GLN A 253 17.57 -0.37 -8.84
N ALA A 254 16.32 -0.63 -9.24
CA ALA A 254 15.23 0.32 -9.13
C ALA A 254 14.07 -0.26 -8.31
N LEU A 255 13.47 0.57 -7.46
CA LEU A 255 12.27 0.28 -6.70
C LEU A 255 11.12 1.14 -7.23
N ILE A 256 10.02 0.50 -7.62
CA ILE A 256 8.78 1.18 -7.98
C ILE A 256 7.72 0.81 -6.95
N LEU A 257 7.27 1.78 -6.17
CA LEU A 257 6.18 1.61 -5.23
C LEU A 257 4.86 2.00 -5.90
N LEU A 258 3.89 1.11 -5.78
CA LEU A 258 2.52 1.31 -6.25
C LEU A 258 1.54 1.13 -5.08
N PRO A 259 0.39 1.81 -5.06
CA PRO A 259 -0.73 1.39 -4.23
C PRO A 259 -1.08 -0.07 -4.52
N GLU A 260 -1.40 -0.85 -3.49
CA GLU A 260 -1.58 -2.31 -3.59
C GLU A 260 -2.59 -2.72 -4.69
N ILE A 261 -3.64 -1.89 -4.89
CA ILE A 261 -4.66 -2.09 -5.94
C ILE A 261 -4.12 -1.73 -7.35
N ALA A 262 -3.09 -0.89 -7.45
CA ALA A 262 -2.50 -0.49 -8.73
C ALA A 262 -1.45 -1.49 -9.27
N LEU A 263 -1.06 -2.49 -8.47
CA LEU A 263 -0.23 -3.63 -8.86
C LEU A 263 -1.05 -4.58 -9.76
N THR A 264 -1.49 -4.04 -10.91
CA THR A 264 -2.37 -4.76 -11.83
C THR A 264 -1.59 -5.42 -12.95
N VAL A 265 -2.20 -6.44 -13.55
CA VAL A 265 -1.68 -7.08 -14.78
C VAL A 265 -1.35 -6.03 -15.84
N GLN A 266 -2.16 -4.96 -15.95
CA GLN A 266 -1.93 -3.87 -16.92
C GLN A 266 -0.60 -3.13 -16.68
N PHE A 267 -0.21 -2.86 -15.43
CA PHE A 267 1.07 -2.24 -15.13
C PHE A 267 2.23 -3.19 -15.48
N LEU A 268 2.12 -4.46 -15.09
CA LEU A 268 3.14 -5.47 -15.37
C LEU A 268 3.31 -5.70 -16.86
N ASP A 269 2.23 -5.67 -17.64
CA ASP A 269 2.29 -5.79 -19.10
C ASP A 269 2.85 -4.51 -19.76
N ARG A 270 2.60 -3.32 -19.21
CA ARG A 270 3.27 -2.07 -19.65
C ARG A 270 4.77 -2.14 -19.41
N PHE A 271 5.18 -2.61 -18.25
CA PHE A 271 6.59 -2.83 -17.94
C PHE A 271 7.21 -3.85 -18.90
N ALA A 272 6.54 -4.98 -19.13
CA ALA A 272 7.01 -6.01 -20.04
C ALA A 272 7.16 -5.51 -21.49
N ARG A 273 6.26 -4.64 -21.95
CA ARG A 273 6.36 -3.99 -23.26
C ARG A 273 7.56 -3.06 -23.38
N ARG A 274 7.98 -2.42 -22.28
CA ARG A 274 9.13 -1.49 -22.27
C ARG A 274 10.46 -2.19 -22.04
N PHE A 275 10.48 -3.33 -21.33
CA PHE A 275 11.73 -3.98 -20.90
C PHE A 275 11.86 -5.44 -21.35
N GLY A 276 10.92 -5.96 -22.14
CA GLY A 276 10.92 -7.32 -22.66
C GLY A 276 10.50 -8.40 -21.65
N VAL A 277 10.50 -8.12 -20.35
CA VAL A 277 10.19 -9.06 -19.27
C VAL A 277 9.37 -8.39 -18.18
N ARG A 278 8.65 -9.20 -17.37
CA ARG A 278 7.98 -8.70 -16.17
C ARG A 278 8.99 -8.44 -15.05
N PRO A 279 8.78 -7.42 -14.19
CA PRO A 279 9.62 -7.13 -13.04
C PRO A 279 9.40 -8.17 -11.93
N ALA A 280 10.26 -8.17 -10.91
CA ALA A 280 9.98 -8.88 -9.67
C ALA A 280 8.89 -8.13 -8.89
N GLU A 281 7.92 -8.89 -8.36
CA GLU A 281 6.79 -8.35 -7.60
C GLU A 281 7.03 -8.53 -6.09
N TRP A 282 6.53 -7.56 -5.27
CA TRP A 282 6.55 -7.66 -3.82
C TRP A 282 5.26 -7.15 -3.18
N HIS A 283 4.38 -8.08 -2.79
CA HIS A 283 3.07 -7.79 -2.18
C HIS A 283 2.61 -8.91 -1.23
N SER A 284 1.44 -8.72 -0.60
CA SER A 284 0.88 -9.64 0.41
C SER A 284 0.58 -11.04 -0.12
N ASP A 285 0.20 -11.17 -1.40
CA ASP A 285 -0.29 -12.42 -1.98
C ASP A 285 0.82 -13.35 -2.49
N LEU A 286 2.08 -12.94 -2.42
CA LEU A 286 3.21 -13.79 -2.79
C LEU A 286 3.34 -14.98 -1.85
N THR A 287 3.58 -16.16 -2.43
CA THR A 287 3.96 -17.36 -1.67
C THR A 287 5.31 -17.17 -0.97
N GLN A 288 5.57 -17.93 0.08
CA GLN A 288 6.85 -17.91 0.80
C GLN A 288 8.05 -18.19 -0.14
N ALA A 289 7.89 -19.13 -1.08
CA ALA A 289 8.93 -19.44 -2.06
C ALA A 289 9.23 -18.27 -3.02
N GLN A 290 8.20 -17.53 -3.44
CA GLN A 290 8.36 -16.32 -4.26
C GLN A 290 9.05 -15.22 -3.46
N ARG A 291 8.60 -14.96 -2.22
CA ARG A 291 9.22 -13.97 -1.32
C ARG A 291 10.71 -14.29 -1.07
N ARG A 292 11.04 -15.57 -0.83
CA ARG A 292 12.44 -16.02 -0.68
C ARG A 292 13.27 -15.62 -1.89
N ARG A 293 12.82 -15.96 -3.10
CA ARG A 293 13.56 -15.69 -4.33
C ARG A 293 13.76 -14.20 -4.57
N VAL A 294 12.69 -13.40 -4.40
CA VAL A 294 12.79 -11.95 -4.57
C VAL A 294 13.74 -11.35 -3.54
N TRP A 295 13.58 -11.69 -2.27
CA TRP A 295 14.43 -11.15 -1.20
C TRP A 295 15.91 -11.46 -1.42
N ARG A 296 16.26 -12.74 -1.72
CA ARG A 296 17.63 -13.14 -2.02
C ARG A 296 18.15 -12.48 -3.30
N GLY A 297 17.37 -12.46 -4.36
CA GLY A 297 17.77 -11.84 -5.61
C GLY A 297 17.96 -10.32 -5.50
N VAL A 298 17.20 -9.65 -4.63
CA VAL A 298 17.42 -8.24 -4.31
C VAL A 298 18.72 -8.06 -3.53
N ALA A 299 18.96 -8.90 -2.51
CA ALA A 299 20.15 -8.84 -1.68
C ALA A 299 21.44 -9.17 -2.44
N SER A 300 21.40 -10.09 -3.41
CA SER A 300 22.54 -10.44 -4.28
C SER A 300 22.75 -9.48 -5.45
N GLY A 301 21.75 -8.66 -5.80
CA GLY A 301 21.76 -7.81 -6.98
C GLY A 301 21.23 -8.47 -8.27
N ASP A 302 20.82 -9.74 -8.23
CA ASP A 302 20.29 -10.48 -9.40
C ASP A 302 18.90 -9.99 -9.82
N VAL A 303 18.12 -9.44 -8.90
CA VAL A 303 16.85 -8.76 -9.17
C VAL A 303 17.13 -7.28 -9.38
N HIS A 304 16.93 -6.81 -10.58
CA HIS A 304 17.26 -5.43 -10.98
C HIS A 304 16.13 -4.44 -10.74
N VAL A 305 14.87 -4.86 -10.88
CA VAL A 305 13.69 -4.00 -10.65
C VAL A 305 12.69 -4.74 -9.78
N VAL A 306 12.28 -4.08 -8.72
CA VAL A 306 11.16 -4.52 -7.87
C VAL A 306 9.99 -3.56 -8.04
N VAL A 307 8.82 -4.12 -8.31
CA VAL A 307 7.54 -3.40 -8.26
C VAL A 307 6.76 -3.93 -7.08
N GLY A 308 6.34 -3.06 -6.18
CA GLY A 308 5.70 -3.55 -4.97
C GLY A 308 4.90 -2.53 -4.19
N ALA A 309 4.21 -3.04 -3.17
CA ALA A 309 3.52 -2.24 -2.17
C ALA A 309 4.53 -1.63 -1.17
N ARG A 310 4.03 -0.81 -0.24
CA ARG A 310 4.81 -0.10 0.80
C ARG A 310 5.89 -0.93 1.50
N SER A 311 5.67 -2.24 1.70
CA SER A 311 6.64 -3.12 2.37
C SER A 311 7.91 -3.42 1.54
N ALA A 312 7.88 -3.21 0.23
CA ALA A 312 9.05 -3.36 -0.64
C ALA A 312 10.18 -2.37 -0.29
N LEU A 313 9.84 -1.27 0.38
CA LEU A 313 10.80 -0.27 0.84
C LEU A 313 11.85 -0.83 1.82
N PHE A 314 11.56 -1.92 2.53
CA PHE A 314 12.44 -2.56 3.50
C PHE A 314 13.24 -3.73 2.92
N LEU A 315 13.18 -3.98 1.63
CA LEU A 315 14.00 -4.99 0.97
C LEU A 315 15.50 -4.60 0.99
N PRO A 316 16.39 -5.60 1.09
CA PRO A 316 17.83 -5.40 1.22
C PRO A 316 18.48 -5.18 -0.15
N PHE A 317 18.20 -4.06 -0.80
CA PHE A 317 18.81 -3.74 -2.10
C PHE A 317 20.34 -3.73 -2.03
N HIS A 318 20.96 -4.37 -3.01
CA HIS A 318 22.42 -4.40 -3.13
C HIS A 318 22.99 -3.04 -3.56
N ASP A 319 22.39 -2.39 -4.54
CA ASP A 319 22.75 -1.04 -4.99
C ASP A 319 21.50 -0.34 -5.56
N LEU A 320 20.73 0.31 -4.69
CA LEU A 320 19.51 1.03 -5.09
C LEU A 320 19.88 2.34 -5.80
N GLY A 321 19.52 2.47 -7.07
CA GLY A 321 19.84 3.60 -7.92
C GLY A 321 18.69 4.55 -8.21
N LEU A 322 17.44 4.11 -7.97
CA LEU A 322 16.24 4.91 -8.20
C LEU A 322 15.08 4.40 -7.36
N VAL A 323 14.34 5.32 -6.78
CA VAL A 323 13.03 5.05 -6.16
C VAL A 323 11.95 5.81 -6.92
N VAL A 324 10.88 5.12 -7.28
CA VAL A 324 9.66 5.73 -7.86
C VAL A 324 8.49 5.44 -6.93
N VAL A 325 7.70 6.46 -6.60
CA VAL A 325 6.45 6.33 -5.88
C VAL A 325 5.34 6.84 -6.80
N ASP A 326 4.65 5.91 -7.44
CA ASP A 326 3.55 6.27 -8.35
C ASP A 326 2.24 6.44 -7.59
N GLU A 327 1.41 7.39 -8.00
CA GLU A 327 0.21 7.84 -7.28
C GLU A 327 0.54 8.20 -5.81
N GLU A 328 1.60 9.02 -5.58
CA GLU A 328 2.19 9.31 -4.26
C GLU A 328 1.21 9.83 -3.22
N HIS A 329 0.09 10.41 -3.69
CA HIS A 329 -0.98 10.93 -2.85
C HIS A 329 -1.87 9.84 -2.23
N ASP A 330 -1.73 8.57 -2.70
CA ASP A 330 -2.63 7.50 -2.25
C ASP A 330 -2.44 7.19 -0.77
N THR A 331 -3.56 7.14 -0.05
CA THR A 331 -3.58 6.82 1.38
C THR A 331 -3.08 5.40 1.71
N ALA A 332 -3.05 4.49 0.74
CA ALA A 332 -2.52 3.13 0.91
C ALA A 332 -1.03 3.10 1.26
N PHE A 333 -0.29 4.20 1.01
CA PHE A 333 1.10 4.31 1.46
C PHE A 333 1.25 4.53 2.96
N LYS A 334 0.20 4.95 3.68
CA LYS A 334 0.20 4.99 5.14
C LYS A 334 -0.08 3.59 5.71
N GLN A 335 0.81 3.10 6.56
CA GLN A 335 0.57 1.92 7.37
C GLN A 335 -0.12 2.36 8.67
N GLU A 336 -1.24 1.72 9.00
CA GLU A 336 -2.07 2.09 10.16
C GLU A 336 -1.99 1.05 11.29
N GLU A 337 -1.41 -0.12 11.05
CA GLU A 337 -1.28 -1.19 12.03
C GLU A 337 0.21 -1.51 12.30
N GLY A 338 0.55 -1.80 13.54
CA GLY A 338 1.92 -2.04 13.99
C GLY A 338 2.76 -0.75 13.94
N ILE A 339 3.86 -0.74 13.20
CA ILE A 339 4.67 0.47 13.03
C ILE A 339 3.94 1.41 12.06
N ILE A 340 3.53 2.57 12.56
CA ILE A 340 2.75 3.55 11.79
C ILE A 340 3.71 4.47 11.02
N TYR A 341 3.75 4.37 9.70
CA TYR A 341 4.60 5.19 8.83
C TYR A 341 3.94 5.44 7.47
N ASN A 342 4.41 6.48 6.76
CA ASN A 342 4.02 6.74 5.38
C ASN A 342 5.15 6.33 4.44
N ALA A 343 4.91 5.36 3.55
CA ALA A 343 5.94 4.84 2.65
C ALA A 343 6.42 5.89 1.63
N ARG A 344 5.59 6.85 1.21
CA ARG A 344 6.01 7.98 0.38
C ARG A 344 7.14 8.77 1.07
N ASP A 345 6.92 9.17 2.33
CA ASP A 345 7.87 9.98 3.06
C ASP A 345 9.13 9.18 3.42
N MET A 346 8.95 7.91 3.77
CA MET A 346 10.08 6.99 4.03
C MET A 346 10.89 6.72 2.76
N SER A 347 10.28 6.77 1.56
CA SER A 347 10.98 6.64 0.28
C SER A 347 11.97 7.77 0.04
N VAL A 348 11.59 8.99 0.42
CA VAL A 348 12.48 10.16 0.34
C VAL A 348 13.69 9.98 1.27
N VAL A 349 13.45 9.49 2.48
CA VAL A 349 14.53 9.22 3.45
C VAL A 349 15.43 8.09 2.96
N ARG A 350 14.84 6.99 2.48
CA ARG A 350 15.59 5.85 1.94
C ARG A 350 16.47 6.27 0.76
N ALA A 351 15.91 7.00 -0.20
CA ALA A 351 16.65 7.51 -1.36
C ALA A 351 17.82 8.41 -0.97
N ARG A 352 17.64 9.26 0.06
CA ARG A 352 18.71 10.09 0.61
C ARG A 352 19.85 9.25 1.17
N MET A 353 19.56 8.20 1.94
CA MET A 353 20.58 7.31 2.50
C MET A 353 21.30 6.49 1.44
N GLU A 354 20.60 6.13 0.37
CA GLU A 354 21.18 5.41 -0.79
C GLU A 354 21.88 6.34 -1.79
N SER A 355 21.88 7.66 -1.53
CA SER A 355 22.41 8.67 -2.46
C SER A 355 21.87 8.50 -3.88
N CYS A 356 20.56 8.31 -4.00
CA CYS A 356 19.89 8.13 -5.28
C CYS A 356 18.66 9.07 -5.40
N PRO A 357 18.20 9.37 -6.63
CA PRO A 357 17.02 10.17 -6.84
C PRO A 357 15.74 9.42 -6.48
N VAL A 358 14.69 10.20 -6.12
CA VAL A 358 13.33 9.70 -5.93
C VAL A 358 12.35 10.50 -6.77
N VAL A 359 11.47 9.78 -7.48
CA VAL A 359 10.40 10.35 -8.30
C VAL A 359 9.08 10.11 -7.60
N LEU A 360 8.40 11.19 -7.22
CA LEU A 360 7.02 11.18 -6.72
C LEU A 360 6.10 11.52 -7.88
N SER A 361 5.31 10.56 -8.34
CA SER A 361 4.47 10.70 -9.54
C SER A 361 3.01 10.84 -9.14
N SER A 362 2.31 11.87 -9.61
CA SER A 362 0.89 12.07 -9.33
C SER A 362 0.21 13.00 -10.33
N ALA A 363 -1.11 12.81 -10.52
CA ALA A 363 -1.99 13.77 -11.19
C ALA A 363 -2.54 14.80 -10.18
N THR A 364 -2.64 14.41 -8.94
CA THR A 364 -3.16 15.21 -7.82
C THR A 364 -2.22 15.06 -6.61
N PRO A 365 -1.04 15.68 -6.65
CA PRO A 365 -0.05 15.54 -5.58
C PRO A 365 -0.62 15.81 -4.19
N SER A 366 -0.06 15.20 -3.17
CA SER A 366 -0.37 15.58 -1.79
C SER A 366 0.05 17.04 -1.55
N LEU A 367 -0.65 17.73 -0.65
CA LEU A 367 -0.33 19.12 -0.35
C LEU A 367 1.11 19.26 0.19
N GLU A 368 1.62 18.27 0.91
CA GLU A 368 3.01 18.22 1.38
C GLU A 368 4.00 18.24 0.20
N THR A 369 3.77 17.39 -0.78
CA THR A 369 4.60 17.33 -2.00
C THR A 369 4.47 18.60 -2.81
N TRP A 370 3.24 19.12 -2.96
CA TRP A 370 2.97 20.35 -3.68
C TRP A 370 3.67 21.57 -3.05
N VAL A 371 3.58 21.73 -1.73
CA VAL A 371 4.25 22.82 -0.98
C VAL A 371 5.77 22.69 -1.09
N ASN A 372 6.33 21.49 -0.95
CA ASN A 372 7.78 21.30 -1.09
C ASN A 372 8.27 21.63 -2.51
N ALA A 373 7.49 21.30 -3.53
CA ALA A 373 7.80 21.69 -4.92
C ALA A 373 7.67 23.20 -5.14
N GLY A 374 6.62 23.84 -4.61
CA GLY A 374 6.41 25.29 -4.68
C GLY A 374 7.47 26.10 -3.93
N GLN A 375 8.07 25.53 -2.89
CA GLN A 375 9.19 26.11 -2.13
C GLN A 375 10.57 25.79 -2.72
N GLY A 376 10.64 25.09 -3.87
CA GLY A 376 11.89 24.73 -4.53
C GLY A 376 12.71 23.64 -3.84
N ARG A 377 12.12 22.92 -2.87
CA ARG A 377 12.76 21.77 -2.21
C ARG A 377 12.74 20.51 -3.08
N TYR A 378 11.70 20.37 -3.91
CA TYR A 378 11.51 19.31 -4.88
C TYR A 378 11.51 19.91 -6.29
N ALA A 379 12.19 19.27 -7.24
CA ALA A 379 12.11 19.65 -8.64
C ALA A 379 10.73 19.29 -9.19
N ARG A 380 10.02 20.25 -9.80
CA ARG A 380 8.71 20.00 -10.40
C ARG A 380 8.84 19.78 -11.91
N LEU A 381 8.51 18.57 -12.37
CA LEU A 381 8.50 18.15 -13.76
C LEU A 381 7.05 18.04 -14.23
N GLN A 382 6.64 18.93 -15.14
CA GLN A 382 5.23 19.06 -15.52
C GLN A 382 4.91 18.36 -16.83
N LEU A 383 3.83 17.59 -16.85
CA LEU A 383 3.23 16.97 -18.03
C LEU A 383 1.80 17.47 -18.18
N THR A 384 1.62 18.57 -18.91
CA THR A 384 0.34 19.30 -19.03
C THR A 384 -0.60 18.75 -20.09
N GLU A 385 -0.11 17.89 -20.99
CA GLU A 385 -0.87 17.36 -22.11
C GLU A 385 -1.18 15.87 -21.93
N ARG A 386 -2.34 15.42 -22.36
CA ARG A 386 -2.65 14.00 -22.51
C ARG A 386 -1.95 13.44 -23.75
N HIS A 387 -1.60 12.18 -23.69
CA HIS A 387 -1.09 11.48 -24.88
C HIS A 387 -2.22 11.30 -25.91
N GLY A 388 -1.98 11.71 -27.15
CA GLY A 388 -2.96 11.66 -28.24
C GLY A 388 -3.94 12.84 -28.26
N THR A 389 -5.12 12.64 -28.83
CA THR A 389 -6.16 13.67 -29.02
C THR A 389 -7.16 13.78 -27.88
N ALA A 390 -6.99 12.99 -26.81
CA ALA A 390 -7.94 12.92 -25.70
C ALA A 390 -7.95 14.23 -24.89
N LYS A 391 -9.11 14.87 -24.77
CA LYS A 391 -9.33 16.06 -23.91
C LYS A 391 -9.70 15.63 -22.48
N LEU A 392 -9.50 16.52 -21.51
CA LEU A 392 -10.06 16.32 -20.18
C LEU A 392 -11.59 16.30 -20.27
N PRO A 393 -12.28 15.43 -19.51
CA PRO A 393 -13.73 15.42 -19.50
C PRO A 393 -14.28 16.73 -18.96
N GLU A 394 -15.38 17.18 -19.51
CA GLU A 394 -16.12 18.33 -18.99
C GLU A 394 -16.85 17.92 -17.72
N ALA A 395 -16.65 18.68 -16.63
CA ALA A 395 -17.29 18.44 -15.35
C ALA A 395 -18.39 19.48 -15.11
N THR A 396 -19.63 19.01 -14.92
CA THR A 396 -20.80 19.84 -14.66
C THR A 396 -21.36 19.54 -13.27
N LEU A 397 -21.66 20.58 -12.50
CA LEU A 397 -22.31 20.45 -11.19
C LEU A 397 -23.83 20.44 -11.36
N ILE A 398 -24.48 19.46 -10.74
CA ILE A 398 -25.93 19.37 -10.66
C ILE A 398 -26.36 19.84 -9.27
N ASN A 399 -27.12 20.91 -9.16
CA ASN A 399 -27.64 21.43 -7.90
C ASN A 399 -28.85 20.62 -7.46
N MET A 400 -28.67 19.72 -6.54
CA MET A 400 -29.75 18.83 -6.03
C MET A 400 -30.91 19.57 -5.33
N ARG A 401 -30.74 20.86 -5.02
CA ARG A 401 -31.84 21.68 -4.47
C ARG A 401 -32.82 22.17 -5.55
N GLU A 402 -32.37 22.12 -6.80
CA GLU A 402 -33.15 22.54 -7.97
C GLU A 402 -33.71 21.34 -8.75
N GLU A 403 -33.24 20.12 -8.46
CA GLU A 403 -33.70 18.89 -9.11
C GLU A 403 -34.90 18.27 -8.37
N GLU A 404 -35.92 17.90 -9.12
CA GLU A 404 -37.11 17.23 -8.59
C GLU A 404 -36.88 15.73 -8.41
N THR A 405 -36.29 15.34 -7.27
CA THR A 405 -36.12 13.93 -6.92
C THR A 405 -37.21 13.45 -5.95
N LYS A 406 -37.70 12.23 -6.17
CA LYS A 406 -38.68 11.64 -5.26
C LYS A 406 -37.98 11.18 -3.95
N ALA A 407 -38.75 11.17 -2.86
CA ALA A 407 -38.22 10.72 -1.58
C ALA A 407 -37.68 9.28 -1.67
N GLY A 408 -36.37 9.13 -1.42
CA GLY A 408 -35.67 7.83 -1.47
C GLY A 408 -34.98 7.51 -2.81
N GLU A 409 -35.10 8.37 -3.80
CA GLU A 409 -34.29 8.33 -5.02
C GLU A 409 -33.02 9.17 -4.85
N PHE A 410 -31.94 8.76 -5.50
CA PHE A 410 -30.60 9.36 -5.41
C PHE A 410 -30.11 9.90 -6.77
N LEU A 411 -30.71 9.43 -7.87
CA LEU A 411 -30.36 9.85 -9.21
C LEU A 411 -31.25 11.04 -9.61
N SER A 412 -30.63 12.17 -9.91
CA SER A 412 -31.35 13.35 -10.45
C SER A 412 -31.92 13.08 -11.85
N PRO A 413 -32.99 13.76 -12.23
CA PRO A 413 -33.51 13.73 -13.62
C PRO A 413 -32.44 14.03 -14.67
N SER A 414 -31.62 15.07 -14.46
CA SER A 414 -30.50 15.42 -15.35
C SER A 414 -29.48 14.32 -15.52
N LEU A 415 -29.14 13.61 -14.43
CA LEU A 415 -28.21 12.46 -14.49
C LEU A 415 -28.86 11.27 -15.23
N CYS A 416 -30.15 11.00 -14.97
CA CYS A 416 -30.88 9.94 -15.67
C CYS A 416 -30.97 10.18 -17.19
N GLU A 417 -31.17 11.41 -17.62
CA GLU A 417 -31.17 11.79 -19.04
C GLU A 417 -29.78 11.52 -19.66
N ALA A 418 -28.72 11.97 -19.03
CA ALA A 418 -27.35 11.73 -19.48
C ALA A 418 -26.99 10.23 -19.58
N ILE A 419 -27.46 9.41 -18.63
CA ILE A 419 -27.29 7.95 -18.69
C ILE A 419 -28.04 7.40 -19.91
N THR A 420 -29.29 7.82 -20.14
CA THR A 420 -30.12 7.39 -21.28
C THR A 420 -29.43 7.70 -22.61
N GLU A 421 -28.91 8.92 -22.77
CA GLU A 421 -28.14 9.32 -23.94
C GLU A 421 -26.89 8.47 -24.16
N THR A 422 -26.15 8.23 -23.10
CA THR A 422 -24.92 7.42 -23.12
C THR A 422 -25.21 6.00 -23.59
N LEU A 423 -26.24 5.37 -23.01
CA LEU A 423 -26.66 4.02 -23.40
C LEU A 423 -27.16 3.94 -24.84
N ALA A 424 -27.89 4.97 -25.30
CA ALA A 424 -28.37 5.06 -26.68
C ALA A 424 -27.24 5.13 -27.71
N GLN A 425 -26.07 5.66 -27.31
CA GLN A 425 -24.85 5.69 -28.12
C GLN A 425 -24.02 4.41 -28.05
N GLY A 426 -24.48 3.41 -27.31
CA GLY A 426 -23.74 2.18 -27.07
C GLY A 426 -22.49 2.40 -26.22
N GLU A 427 -22.52 3.37 -25.31
CA GLU A 427 -21.42 3.72 -24.42
C GLU A 427 -21.73 3.32 -22.97
N GLN A 428 -20.73 3.41 -22.10
CA GLN A 428 -20.83 2.96 -20.73
C GLN A 428 -20.86 4.13 -19.74
N ALA A 429 -21.57 3.92 -18.62
CA ALA A 429 -21.67 4.88 -17.52
C ALA A 429 -21.10 4.31 -16.23
N LEU A 430 -20.37 5.13 -15.47
CA LEU A 430 -19.93 4.85 -14.11
C LEU A 430 -20.69 5.74 -13.13
N LEU A 431 -21.38 5.15 -12.19
CA LEU A 431 -22.02 5.84 -11.07
C LEU A 431 -21.14 5.66 -9.82
N PHE A 432 -20.54 6.74 -9.39
CA PHE A 432 -19.57 6.74 -8.30
C PHE A 432 -20.18 7.28 -7.01
N LEU A 433 -19.98 6.50 -5.91
CA LEU A 433 -20.32 6.92 -4.55
C LEU A 433 -19.05 7.18 -3.74
N ASN A 434 -18.92 8.40 -3.20
CA ASN A 434 -17.85 8.73 -2.25
C ASN A 434 -18.22 8.22 -0.85
N ARG A 435 -17.81 6.99 -0.52
CA ARG A 435 -18.26 6.29 0.70
C ARG A 435 -17.38 6.53 1.94
N ARG A 436 -16.38 7.39 1.94
CA ARG A 436 -15.56 7.63 3.13
C ARG A 436 -16.23 8.63 4.06
N GLY A 437 -16.81 8.15 5.18
CA GLY A 437 -17.25 8.97 6.32
C GLY A 437 -18.67 8.75 6.81
N PHE A 438 -19.61 8.37 5.96
CA PHE A 438 -21.00 8.03 6.38
C PHE A 438 -21.37 6.64 5.88
N ALA A 439 -21.18 5.64 6.73
CA ALA A 439 -21.79 4.34 6.49
C ALA A 439 -23.33 4.52 6.49
N PRO A 440 -24.06 3.95 5.50
CA PRO A 440 -25.51 3.89 5.60
C PRO A 440 -25.85 3.31 6.98
N LEU A 441 -26.73 3.97 7.69
CA LEU A 441 -27.15 3.53 9.02
C LEU A 441 -28.56 2.94 8.95
N THR A 442 -28.84 1.97 9.79
CA THR A 442 -30.17 1.44 9.95
C THR A 442 -30.85 2.14 11.12
N LEU A 443 -31.96 2.81 10.85
CA LEU A 443 -32.73 3.51 11.87
C LEU A 443 -34.20 3.07 11.87
N CYS A 444 -34.86 3.29 13.01
CA CYS A 444 -36.29 3.10 13.15
C CYS A 444 -37.04 4.31 12.60
N LYS A 445 -37.89 4.13 11.57
CA LYS A 445 -38.70 5.18 10.96
C LYS A 445 -39.68 5.85 11.98
N ALA A 446 -40.10 5.11 12.99
CA ALA A 446 -41.10 5.61 13.95
C ALA A 446 -40.51 6.55 15.01
N CYS A 447 -39.25 6.29 15.49
CA CYS A 447 -38.69 7.08 16.59
C CYS A 447 -37.27 7.62 16.29
N GLY A 448 -36.70 7.33 15.13
CA GLY A 448 -35.34 7.78 14.76
C GLY A 448 -34.20 6.99 15.44
N HIS A 449 -34.51 5.98 16.27
CA HIS A 449 -33.49 5.17 16.95
C HIS A 449 -32.56 4.51 15.94
N LYS A 450 -31.24 4.75 16.07
CA LYS A 450 -30.19 4.21 15.20
C LYS A 450 -29.64 2.92 15.77
N LEU A 451 -29.55 1.87 14.97
CA LEU A 451 -28.96 0.60 15.41
C LEU A 451 -27.43 0.69 15.51
N GLY A 452 -26.94 0.72 16.74
CA GLY A 452 -25.51 0.75 17.05
C GLY A 452 -24.86 -0.63 17.08
N CYS A 453 -23.57 -0.69 16.82
CA CYS A 453 -22.78 -1.90 17.04
C CYS A 453 -22.49 -2.07 18.54
N PRO A 454 -22.68 -3.27 19.12
CA PRO A 454 -22.39 -3.49 20.54
C PRO A 454 -20.87 -3.54 20.85
N ARG A 455 -20.02 -3.58 19.84
CA ARG A 455 -18.55 -3.66 19.96
C ARG A 455 -17.83 -2.41 19.49
N CYS A 456 -18.54 -1.48 18.85
CA CYS A 456 -17.98 -0.24 18.28
C CYS A 456 -18.96 0.90 18.49
N THR A 457 -18.50 2.14 18.50
CA THR A 457 -19.32 3.36 18.44
C THR A 457 -19.84 3.66 17.03
N SER A 458 -19.83 2.68 16.16
CA SER A 458 -20.30 2.77 14.78
C SER A 458 -21.72 2.24 14.65
N TRP A 459 -22.41 2.66 13.59
CA TRP A 459 -23.75 2.19 13.28
C TRP A 459 -23.72 0.86 12.54
N LEU A 460 -24.74 0.05 12.70
CA LEU A 460 -24.97 -1.17 11.93
C LEU A 460 -25.63 -0.82 10.60
N VAL A 461 -25.15 -1.45 9.54
CA VAL A 461 -25.65 -1.31 8.17
C VAL A 461 -26.42 -2.56 7.77
N GLU A 462 -27.62 -2.40 7.22
CA GLU A 462 -28.37 -3.52 6.69
C GLU A 462 -27.85 -3.89 5.28
N HIS A 463 -27.31 -5.11 5.16
CA HIS A 463 -26.99 -5.74 3.88
C HIS A 463 -28.17 -6.58 3.43
N ARG A 464 -29.03 -6.02 2.59
CA ARG A 464 -30.29 -6.66 2.15
C ARG A 464 -30.09 -8.01 1.47
N TYR A 465 -29.08 -8.14 0.61
CA TYR A 465 -28.75 -9.42 -0.05
C TYR A 465 -28.37 -10.52 0.94
N ARG A 466 -27.71 -10.16 2.04
CA ARG A 466 -27.35 -11.10 3.13
C ARG A 466 -28.39 -11.18 4.24
N ARG A 467 -29.39 -10.31 4.25
CA ARG A 467 -30.39 -10.15 5.31
C ARG A 467 -29.79 -10.04 6.71
N ARG A 468 -28.66 -9.30 6.81
CA ARG A 468 -27.91 -9.11 8.05
C ARG A 468 -27.51 -7.66 8.24
N LEU A 469 -27.46 -7.27 9.51
CA LEU A 469 -26.85 -6.03 9.97
C LEU A 469 -25.36 -6.29 10.20
N ILE A 470 -24.50 -5.51 9.56
CA ILE A 470 -23.04 -5.66 9.65
C ILE A 470 -22.41 -4.36 10.13
N CYS A 471 -21.46 -4.48 11.05
CA CYS A 471 -20.57 -3.37 11.42
C CYS A 471 -19.32 -3.39 10.53
N HIS A 472 -19.17 -2.39 9.68
CA HIS A 472 -18.03 -2.30 8.76
C HIS A 472 -16.66 -2.07 9.43
N HIS A 473 -16.66 -1.73 10.74
CA HIS A 473 -15.41 -1.52 11.49
C HIS A 473 -14.86 -2.79 12.14
N CYS A 474 -15.74 -3.60 12.72
CA CYS A 474 -15.29 -4.77 13.47
C CYS A 474 -15.77 -6.10 12.91
N GLY A 475 -16.57 -6.07 11.83
CA GLY A 475 -17.16 -7.26 11.23
C GLY A 475 -18.25 -7.92 12.09
N PHE A 476 -18.77 -7.24 13.15
CA PHE A 476 -19.88 -7.78 13.93
C PHE A 476 -21.11 -7.92 13.06
N GLU A 477 -21.72 -9.10 13.07
CA GLU A 477 -22.94 -9.40 12.32
C GLU A 477 -24.08 -9.83 13.25
N ARG A 478 -25.31 -9.41 12.94
CA ARG A 478 -26.54 -9.88 13.57
C ARG A 478 -27.70 -9.79 12.60
N SER A 479 -28.80 -10.51 12.90
CA SER A 479 -30.06 -10.35 12.19
C SER A 479 -30.73 -9.02 12.59
N THR A 480 -31.52 -8.44 11.68
CA THR A 480 -32.35 -7.26 12.00
C THR A 480 -33.33 -7.64 13.09
N PRO A 481 -33.40 -6.89 14.21
CA PRO A 481 -34.31 -7.22 15.28
C PRO A 481 -35.77 -7.07 14.78
N PRO A 482 -36.70 -7.95 15.23
CA PRO A 482 -38.10 -7.91 14.78
C PRO A 482 -38.83 -6.64 15.23
N SER A 483 -38.38 -6.01 16.31
CA SER A 483 -38.96 -4.77 16.85
C SER A 483 -37.85 -3.80 17.26
N CYS A 484 -38.15 -2.50 17.20
CA CYS A 484 -37.25 -1.45 17.65
C CYS A 484 -36.99 -1.60 19.16
N PRO A 485 -35.71 -1.60 19.61
CA PRO A 485 -35.40 -1.70 21.03
C PRO A 485 -35.91 -0.51 21.83
N GLU A 486 -36.08 0.66 21.23
CA GLU A 486 -36.55 1.89 21.89
C GLU A 486 -38.09 1.97 21.91
N CYS A 487 -38.75 2.08 20.76
CA CYS A 487 -40.20 2.31 20.68
C CYS A 487 -41.01 1.03 20.52
N LYS A 488 -40.40 -0.15 20.48
CA LYS A 488 -41.03 -1.48 20.35
C LYS A 488 -41.84 -1.73 19.08
N ASN A 489 -41.92 -0.77 18.16
CA ASN A 489 -42.62 -0.94 16.89
C ASN A 489 -41.93 -2.00 16.03
N THR A 490 -42.69 -2.80 15.28
CA THR A 490 -42.24 -3.88 14.42
C THR A 490 -42.17 -3.40 12.96
N GLY A 491 -41.21 -3.92 12.19
CA GLY A 491 -41.10 -3.64 10.75
C GLY A 491 -40.76 -2.18 10.38
N THR A 492 -40.24 -1.41 11.34
CA THR A 492 -39.98 0.03 11.18
C THR A 492 -38.55 0.39 10.83
N PHE A 493 -37.69 -0.59 10.67
CA PHE A 493 -36.29 -0.32 10.32
C PHE A 493 -36.13 0.01 8.85
N ILE A 494 -35.44 1.11 8.57
CA ILE A 494 -35.05 1.56 7.24
C ILE A 494 -33.55 1.83 7.18
N ALA A 495 -32.92 1.50 6.06
CA ALA A 495 -31.58 1.94 5.77
C ALA A 495 -31.59 3.40 5.30
N CYS A 496 -30.76 4.26 5.87
CA CYS A 496 -30.65 5.67 5.52
C CYS A 496 -29.31 5.96 4.85
N GLY A 497 -29.34 6.86 3.85
CA GLY A 497 -28.21 7.29 3.04
C GLY A 497 -28.08 6.53 1.71
N PRO A 498 -27.38 7.12 0.71
CA PRO A 498 -27.10 6.46 -0.54
C PRO A 498 -26.12 5.32 -0.31
N GLY A 499 -26.64 4.09 -0.23
CA GLY A 499 -25.79 2.88 -0.27
C GLY A 499 -25.63 2.41 -1.70
N VAL A 500 -24.49 1.78 -2.03
CA VAL A 500 -24.22 1.24 -3.38
C VAL A 500 -25.34 0.32 -3.84
N GLU A 501 -25.86 -0.51 -2.92
CA GLU A 501 -26.98 -1.43 -3.18
C GLU A 501 -28.28 -0.69 -3.55
N ARG A 502 -28.58 0.42 -2.87
CA ARG A 502 -29.79 1.21 -3.14
C ARG A 502 -29.70 1.96 -4.47
N VAL A 503 -28.53 2.52 -4.77
CA VAL A 503 -28.29 3.15 -6.10
C VAL A 503 -28.38 2.09 -7.17
N ALA A 504 -27.86 0.89 -6.97
CA ALA A 504 -27.98 -0.20 -7.94
C ALA A 504 -29.45 -0.66 -8.13
N GLU A 505 -30.23 -0.77 -7.05
CA GLU A 505 -31.67 -1.05 -7.13
C GLU A 505 -32.41 0.02 -7.97
N GLU A 506 -32.10 1.31 -7.74
CA GLU A 506 -32.68 2.41 -8.51
C GLU A 506 -32.25 2.36 -9.98
N VAL A 507 -30.99 2.04 -10.27
CA VAL A 507 -30.49 1.85 -11.64
C VAL A 507 -31.24 0.73 -12.35
N ILE A 508 -31.41 -0.42 -11.72
CA ILE A 508 -32.17 -1.56 -12.28
C ILE A 508 -33.63 -1.17 -12.55
N ALA A 509 -34.26 -0.40 -11.66
CA ALA A 509 -35.63 0.02 -11.80
C ALA A 509 -35.81 1.06 -12.94
N LYS A 510 -34.88 2.01 -13.07
CA LYS A 510 -34.95 3.08 -14.10
C LYS A 510 -34.43 2.63 -15.48
N PHE A 511 -33.49 1.68 -15.51
CA PHE A 511 -32.81 1.19 -16.72
C PHE A 511 -32.87 -0.34 -16.84
N PRO A 512 -34.06 -0.96 -16.94
CA PRO A 512 -34.23 -2.41 -16.86
C PRO A 512 -33.60 -3.16 -18.05
N SER A 513 -33.33 -2.49 -19.16
CA SER A 513 -32.67 -3.08 -20.33
C SER A 513 -31.15 -3.00 -20.28
N ALA A 514 -30.56 -2.24 -19.36
CA ALA A 514 -29.13 -2.08 -19.23
C ALA A 514 -28.52 -3.20 -18.35
N ARG A 515 -27.38 -3.68 -18.78
CA ARG A 515 -26.58 -4.66 -17.99
C ARG A 515 -25.84 -3.89 -16.92
N SER A 516 -26.35 -3.91 -15.68
CA SER A 516 -25.76 -3.20 -14.56
C SER A 516 -24.95 -4.13 -13.64
N SER A 517 -23.87 -3.62 -13.06
CA SER A 517 -23.04 -4.34 -12.08
C SER A 517 -22.63 -3.45 -10.92
N VAL A 518 -22.33 -4.08 -9.77
CA VAL A 518 -21.90 -3.40 -8.55
C VAL A 518 -20.46 -3.75 -8.23
N ALA A 519 -19.60 -2.75 -8.10
CA ALA A 519 -18.21 -2.89 -7.69
C ALA A 519 -17.95 -2.18 -6.36
N SER A 520 -18.03 -2.91 -5.26
CA SER A 520 -17.71 -2.40 -3.93
C SER A 520 -16.83 -3.38 -3.16
N SER A 521 -16.14 -2.90 -2.12
CA SER A 521 -15.34 -3.74 -1.21
C SER A 521 -16.17 -4.83 -0.48
N ASP A 522 -17.48 -4.65 -0.41
CA ASP A 522 -18.38 -5.57 0.26
C ASP A 522 -18.87 -6.69 -0.66
N THR A 523 -18.94 -6.41 -1.96
CA THR A 523 -19.36 -7.38 -2.98
C THR A 523 -18.18 -8.13 -3.59
N MET A 524 -16.98 -7.54 -3.56
CA MET A 524 -15.77 -8.09 -4.16
C MET A 524 -14.73 -8.38 -3.08
N THR A 525 -14.73 -9.61 -2.57
CA THR A 525 -13.90 -10.02 -1.44
C THR A 525 -12.49 -10.51 -1.83
N GLY A 526 -12.16 -10.51 -3.11
CA GLY A 526 -10.84 -10.96 -3.56
C GLY A 526 -10.36 -10.39 -4.90
N PRO A 527 -9.04 -10.39 -5.14
CA PRO A 527 -8.42 -9.84 -6.36
C PRO A 527 -8.98 -10.42 -7.66
N ARG A 528 -9.33 -11.70 -7.68
CA ARG A 528 -9.89 -12.38 -8.86
C ARG A 528 -11.27 -11.85 -9.24
N GLN A 529 -12.13 -11.53 -8.27
CA GLN A 529 -13.46 -10.98 -8.52
C GLN A 529 -13.38 -9.56 -9.06
N ILE A 530 -12.45 -8.77 -8.51
CA ILE A 530 -12.16 -7.41 -9.00
C ILE A 530 -11.67 -7.47 -10.45
N GLN A 531 -10.75 -8.38 -10.75
CA GLN A 531 -10.21 -8.57 -12.09
C GLN A 531 -11.29 -8.98 -13.10
N ALA A 532 -12.15 -9.93 -12.74
CA ALA A 532 -13.26 -10.37 -13.59
C ALA A 532 -14.26 -9.23 -13.89
N ALA A 533 -14.59 -8.40 -12.90
CA ALA A 533 -15.45 -7.25 -13.10
C ALA A 533 -14.82 -6.21 -14.03
N ILE A 534 -13.52 -5.98 -13.90
CA ILE A 534 -12.75 -5.07 -14.76
C ILE A 534 -12.74 -5.57 -16.21
N GLU A 535 -12.53 -6.86 -16.41
CA GLU A 535 -12.57 -7.49 -17.72
C GLU A 535 -13.96 -7.38 -18.35
N ALA A 536 -15.03 -7.66 -17.61
CA ALA A 536 -16.41 -7.54 -18.08
C ALA A 536 -16.77 -6.11 -18.52
N ILE A 537 -16.23 -5.08 -17.84
CA ILE A 537 -16.40 -3.70 -18.28
C ILE A 537 -15.58 -3.43 -19.55
N ALA A 538 -14.33 -3.88 -19.59
CA ALA A 538 -13.45 -3.64 -20.72
C ALA A 538 -13.94 -4.35 -22.00
N THR A 539 -14.61 -5.51 -21.87
CA THR A 539 -15.21 -6.30 -22.96
C THR A 539 -16.64 -5.84 -23.31
N HIS A 540 -17.14 -4.79 -22.66
CA HIS A 540 -18.49 -4.25 -22.90
C HIS A 540 -19.62 -5.26 -22.53
N GLU A 541 -19.40 -6.06 -21.51
CA GLU A 541 -20.45 -6.94 -20.94
C GLU A 541 -21.34 -6.20 -19.94
N ILE A 542 -20.89 -5.03 -19.47
CA ILE A 542 -21.58 -4.16 -18.51
C ILE A 542 -21.79 -2.78 -19.14
N ASP A 543 -23.01 -2.25 -19.05
CA ASP A 543 -23.38 -0.93 -19.57
C ASP A 543 -23.32 0.15 -18.47
N ILE A 544 -23.77 -0.18 -17.25
CA ILE A 544 -23.74 0.72 -16.10
C ILE A 544 -22.99 0.05 -14.95
N LEU A 545 -21.92 0.69 -14.49
CA LEU A 545 -21.19 0.27 -13.30
C LEU A 545 -21.53 1.18 -12.12
N VAL A 546 -22.02 0.61 -11.03
CA VAL A 546 -22.20 1.33 -9.76
C VAL A 546 -21.05 0.95 -8.82
N GLY A 547 -20.27 1.92 -8.38
CA GLY A 547 -19.09 1.57 -7.60
C GLY A 547 -18.57 2.64 -6.64
N THR A 548 -17.64 2.20 -5.80
CA THR A 548 -16.88 3.04 -4.87
C THR A 548 -15.42 3.18 -5.33
N GLN A 549 -14.52 3.48 -4.43
CA GLN A 549 -13.10 3.76 -4.72
C GLN A 549 -12.35 2.68 -5.53
N ILE A 550 -12.83 1.42 -5.54
CA ILE A 550 -12.20 0.33 -6.30
C ILE A 550 -12.16 0.67 -7.79
N VAL A 551 -13.23 1.27 -8.32
CA VAL A 551 -13.33 1.62 -9.75
C VAL A 551 -12.60 2.91 -10.11
N ALA A 552 -12.23 3.72 -9.12
CA ALA A 552 -11.46 4.95 -9.31
C ALA A 552 -9.99 4.68 -9.68
N LYS A 553 -9.44 3.49 -9.37
CA LYS A 553 -8.01 3.21 -9.45
C LYS A 553 -7.62 2.29 -10.61
N GLY A 554 -6.56 2.66 -11.33
CA GLY A 554 -5.70 1.76 -12.12
C GLY A 554 -6.20 1.26 -13.47
N HIS A 555 -7.49 1.38 -13.84
CA HIS A 555 -8.05 0.71 -15.02
C HIS A 555 -8.40 1.65 -16.17
N ASN A 556 -8.30 1.14 -17.38
CA ASN A 556 -8.70 1.86 -18.60
C ASN A 556 -9.98 1.22 -19.17
N PHE A 557 -11.01 2.04 -19.32
CA PHE A 557 -12.31 1.64 -19.88
C PHE A 557 -12.59 2.46 -21.14
N PRO A 558 -12.32 1.91 -22.34
CA PRO A 558 -12.38 2.68 -23.59
C PRO A 558 -13.77 3.23 -23.93
N MET A 559 -14.84 2.54 -23.52
CA MET A 559 -16.22 2.89 -23.81
C MET A 559 -16.89 3.68 -22.68
N LEU A 560 -16.18 3.96 -21.59
CA LEU A 560 -16.69 4.72 -20.45
C LEU A 560 -16.61 6.23 -20.77
N THR A 561 -17.74 6.83 -21.12
CA THR A 561 -17.83 8.25 -21.50
C THR A 561 -18.59 9.10 -20.49
N LEU A 562 -19.42 8.48 -19.62
CA LEU A 562 -20.14 9.19 -18.57
C LEU A 562 -19.67 8.73 -17.18
N VAL A 563 -19.36 9.69 -16.32
CA VAL A 563 -19.18 9.49 -14.89
C VAL A 563 -20.19 10.34 -14.12
N GLY A 564 -21.05 9.69 -13.34
CA GLY A 564 -21.98 10.35 -12.41
C GLY A 564 -21.50 10.21 -10.98
N VAL A 565 -21.21 11.31 -10.30
CA VAL A 565 -20.96 11.33 -8.85
C VAL A 565 -22.28 11.55 -8.12
N ILE A 566 -22.70 10.58 -7.34
CA ILE A 566 -24.07 10.56 -6.76
C ILE A 566 -24.19 11.53 -5.57
N ASP A 567 -23.17 11.64 -4.75
CA ASP A 567 -23.15 12.53 -3.58
C ASP A 567 -21.70 13.01 -3.37
N ALA A 568 -21.45 14.23 -3.83
CA ALA A 568 -20.13 14.84 -3.70
C ALA A 568 -19.93 15.51 -2.34
N ASP A 569 -21.00 15.81 -1.60
CA ASP A 569 -20.94 16.51 -0.32
C ASP A 569 -20.36 15.63 0.79
N ILE A 570 -20.51 14.32 0.65
CA ILE A 570 -19.88 13.35 1.56
C ILE A 570 -18.36 13.48 1.48
N GLY A 571 -17.74 13.87 2.58
CA GLY A 571 -16.30 14.03 2.71
C GLY A 571 -15.79 15.46 2.47
N LEU A 572 -16.65 16.41 2.11
CA LEU A 572 -16.28 17.82 2.05
C LEU A 572 -16.30 18.51 3.42
N GLU A 573 -17.18 18.04 4.31
CA GLU A 573 -17.35 18.55 5.67
C GLU A 573 -16.80 17.55 6.68
N GLY A 574 -16.29 18.08 7.79
CA GLY A 574 -15.80 17.26 8.91
C GLY A 574 -14.61 17.85 9.62
N ALA A 575 -14.27 17.25 10.76
CA ALA A 575 -13.14 17.67 11.60
C ALA A 575 -11.75 17.23 11.03
N ASP A 576 -11.72 16.49 9.92
CA ASP A 576 -10.46 16.05 9.31
C ASP A 576 -9.89 17.19 8.42
N PRO A 577 -8.73 17.76 8.76
CA PRO A 577 -8.11 18.83 7.97
C PRO A 577 -7.84 18.47 6.52
N ARG A 578 -7.74 17.16 6.20
CA ARG A 578 -7.42 16.65 4.85
C ARG A 578 -8.65 16.22 4.05
N ALA A 579 -9.86 16.38 4.60
CA ALA A 579 -11.08 15.92 3.96
C ALA A 579 -11.27 16.51 2.55
N ARG A 580 -11.06 17.82 2.39
CA ARG A 580 -11.17 18.54 1.11
C ARG A 580 -10.15 18.06 0.09
N GLU A 581 -8.88 17.93 0.49
CA GLU A 581 -7.81 17.43 -0.37
C GLU A 581 -8.12 16.03 -0.87
N ARG A 582 -8.52 15.11 0.02
CA ARG A 582 -8.88 13.75 -0.36
C ARG A 582 -10.08 13.67 -1.29
N THR A 583 -11.11 14.48 -1.01
CA THR A 583 -12.28 14.52 -1.87
C THR A 583 -11.93 15.06 -3.25
N PHE A 584 -11.13 16.12 -3.33
CA PHE A 584 -10.62 16.63 -4.60
C PHE A 584 -9.83 15.58 -5.38
N GLN A 585 -8.87 14.91 -4.73
CA GLN A 585 -8.04 13.85 -5.33
C GLN A 585 -8.89 12.70 -5.86
N LEU A 586 -9.88 12.26 -5.08
CA LEU A 586 -10.76 11.16 -5.44
C LEU A 586 -11.67 11.53 -6.62
N LEU A 587 -12.32 12.70 -6.57
CA LEU A 587 -13.17 13.17 -7.66
C LEU A 587 -12.37 13.36 -8.95
N HIS A 588 -11.16 13.90 -8.86
CA HIS A 588 -10.28 14.06 -10.01
C HIS A 588 -9.84 12.71 -10.62
N GLN A 589 -9.56 11.71 -9.79
CA GLN A 589 -9.22 10.35 -10.25
C GLN A 589 -10.41 9.72 -10.99
N VAL A 590 -11.61 9.83 -10.42
CA VAL A 590 -12.84 9.27 -11.01
C VAL A 590 -13.19 9.99 -12.29
N ALA A 591 -13.15 11.33 -12.30
CA ALA A 591 -13.34 12.14 -13.50
C ALA A 591 -12.37 11.73 -14.62
N GLY A 592 -11.12 11.49 -14.28
CA GLY A 592 -10.10 11.04 -15.23
C GLY A 592 -10.38 9.68 -15.88
N ARG A 593 -11.45 8.96 -15.49
CA ARG A 593 -11.86 7.70 -16.13
C ARG A 593 -12.69 7.93 -17.39
N ALA A 594 -13.46 9.01 -17.43
CA ALA A 594 -14.27 9.34 -18.61
C ALA A 594 -13.40 9.80 -19.79
N GLY A 595 -13.74 9.37 -21.01
CA GLY A 595 -13.18 9.91 -22.24
C GLY A 595 -11.69 9.64 -22.47
N ARG A 596 -11.22 8.42 -22.28
CA ARG A 596 -9.80 8.06 -22.51
C ARG A 596 -9.45 7.62 -23.93
N ALA A 597 -10.45 7.38 -24.78
CA ALA A 597 -10.26 7.04 -26.18
C ALA A 597 -10.51 8.29 -27.07
N GLN A 598 -10.93 8.10 -28.28
CA GLN A 598 -11.24 9.19 -29.23
C GLN A 598 -12.55 9.92 -28.90
N ARG A 599 -13.29 9.50 -27.85
CA ARG A 599 -14.58 10.05 -27.47
C ARG A 599 -14.47 11.01 -26.29
N PRO A 600 -15.11 12.19 -26.32
CA PRO A 600 -15.11 13.12 -25.20
C PRO A 600 -15.87 12.52 -24.01
N GLY A 601 -15.30 12.68 -22.81
CA GLY A 601 -15.95 12.24 -21.57
C GLY A 601 -16.76 13.37 -20.94
N ARG A 602 -17.84 13.01 -20.24
CA ARG A 602 -18.65 13.91 -19.40
C ARG A 602 -18.62 13.45 -17.94
N VAL A 603 -18.56 14.39 -17.01
CA VAL A 603 -18.63 14.13 -15.57
C VAL A 603 -19.75 14.96 -14.99
N LEU A 604 -20.74 14.31 -14.40
CA LEU A 604 -21.87 14.97 -13.73
C LEU A 604 -21.73 14.77 -12.22
N ILE A 605 -21.71 15.86 -11.46
CA ILE A 605 -21.44 15.83 -10.01
C ILE A 605 -22.68 16.37 -9.30
N GLN A 606 -23.42 15.50 -8.63
CA GLN A 606 -24.56 15.87 -7.80
C GLN A 606 -24.09 16.41 -6.46
N THR A 607 -24.59 17.61 -6.10
CA THR A 607 -24.24 18.30 -4.86
C THR A 607 -25.37 19.20 -4.37
N THR A 608 -25.46 19.41 -3.08
CA THR A 608 -26.34 20.42 -2.45
C THR A 608 -25.64 21.78 -2.27
N ASP A 609 -24.31 21.83 -2.45
CA ASP A 609 -23.51 23.08 -2.38
C ASP A 609 -22.61 23.24 -3.62
N PRO A 610 -23.16 23.69 -4.76
CA PRO A 610 -22.40 23.90 -5.99
C PRO A 610 -21.35 25.02 -5.88
N THR A 611 -21.39 25.81 -4.80
CA THR A 611 -20.45 26.91 -4.57
C THR A 611 -19.22 26.46 -3.78
N HIS A 612 -19.18 25.24 -3.31
CA HIS A 612 -18.06 24.73 -2.52
C HIS A 612 -16.74 24.77 -3.31
N PRO A 613 -15.63 25.32 -2.74
CA PRO A 613 -14.36 25.54 -3.47
C PRO A 613 -13.78 24.30 -4.15
N VAL A 614 -13.93 23.11 -3.55
CA VAL A 614 -13.48 21.85 -4.14
C VAL A 614 -14.26 21.57 -5.43
N LEU A 615 -15.57 21.74 -5.41
CA LEU A 615 -16.45 21.42 -6.55
C LEU A 615 -16.33 22.44 -7.67
N THR A 616 -16.21 23.72 -7.34
CA THR A 616 -15.96 24.78 -8.33
C THR A 616 -14.60 24.60 -9.02
N ALA A 617 -13.57 24.17 -8.29
CA ALA A 617 -12.27 23.85 -8.87
C ALA A 617 -12.34 22.62 -9.79
N MET A 618 -13.16 21.61 -9.44
CA MET A 618 -13.41 20.45 -10.30
C MET A 618 -14.14 20.85 -11.60
N ALA A 619 -15.19 21.65 -11.50
CA ALA A 619 -15.99 22.10 -12.66
C ALA A 619 -15.19 23.00 -13.59
N SER A 620 -14.37 23.90 -13.05
CA SER A 620 -13.51 24.78 -13.84
C SER A 620 -12.27 24.12 -14.40
N GLY A 621 -11.92 22.90 -13.96
CA GLY A 621 -10.67 22.24 -14.30
C GLY A 621 -9.42 22.94 -13.74
N ASN A 622 -9.59 23.90 -12.83
CA ASN A 622 -8.49 24.71 -12.28
C ASN A 622 -7.94 24.09 -10.99
N ARG A 623 -7.13 23.03 -11.16
CA ARG A 623 -6.47 22.33 -10.08
C ARG A 623 -5.55 23.24 -9.26
N ASP A 624 -4.80 24.12 -9.92
CA ASP A 624 -3.82 24.96 -9.26
C ASP A 624 -4.49 26.00 -8.33
N ALA A 625 -5.70 26.48 -8.69
CA ALA A 625 -6.50 27.33 -7.81
C ALA A 625 -6.94 26.60 -6.54
N PHE A 626 -7.31 25.31 -6.65
CA PHE A 626 -7.61 24.49 -5.47
C PHE A 626 -6.40 24.40 -4.53
N TYR A 627 -5.22 24.07 -5.06
CA TYR A 627 -4.00 23.95 -4.24
C TYR A 627 -3.60 25.28 -3.61
N ALA A 628 -3.72 26.40 -4.33
CA ALA A 628 -3.43 27.71 -3.79
C ALA A 628 -4.36 28.06 -2.61
N ALA A 629 -5.66 27.78 -2.75
CA ALA A 629 -6.64 28.03 -1.69
C ALA A 629 -6.41 27.11 -0.46
N GLU A 630 -6.12 25.83 -0.69
CA GLU A 630 -5.88 24.87 0.39
C GLU A 630 -4.54 25.17 1.11
N TRP A 631 -3.50 25.57 0.37
CA TRP A 631 -2.24 26.08 0.94
C TRP A 631 -2.48 27.24 1.90
N ALA A 632 -3.11 28.31 1.40
CA ALA A 632 -3.36 29.50 2.22
C ALA A 632 -4.18 29.19 3.47
N LYS A 633 -5.19 28.30 3.34
CA LYS A 633 -6.02 27.89 4.47
C LYS A 633 -5.22 27.13 5.53
N ARG A 634 -4.39 26.15 5.13
CA ARG A 634 -3.61 25.36 6.09
C ARG A 634 -2.46 26.14 6.70
N GLU A 635 -1.86 27.05 5.95
CA GLU A 635 -0.85 27.96 6.46
C GLU A 635 -1.43 28.89 7.54
N ALA A 636 -2.59 29.51 7.26
CA ALA A 636 -3.28 30.38 8.22
C ALA A 636 -3.77 29.63 9.47
N ALA A 637 -4.09 28.34 9.34
CA ALA A 637 -4.54 27.50 10.45
C ALA A 637 -3.39 26.72 11.13
N GLU A 638 -2.14 26.96 10.74
CA GLU A 638 -0.94 26.29 11.24
C GLU A 638 -1.10 24.75 11.22
N LEU A 639 -1.67 24.21 10.12
CA LEU A 639 -1.86 22.76 9.91
C LEU A 639 -0.77 22.19 9.00
N PRO A 640 -0.51 20.87 9.00
CA PRO A 640 0.44 20.27 8.08
C PRO A 640 0.16 20.64 6.61
N PRO A 641 1.20 21.01 5.84
CA PRO A 641 2.64 20.84 6.12
C PRO A 641 3.33 22.04 6.81
N PHE A 642 2.59 22.99 7.36
CA PHE A 642 3.15 24.20 8.00
C PHE A 642 3.45 24.01 9.50
N ALA A 643 2.78 23.05 10.13
CA ALA A 643 3.05 22.55 11.48
C ALA A 643 3.25 21.03 11.47
N ARG A 644 3.54 20.47 12.62
CA ARG A 644 3.66 19.04 12.85
C ARG A 644 2.53 18.54 13.73
N LEU A 645 2.05 17.35 13.47
CA LEU A 645 1.03 16.71 14.27
C LEU A 645 1.50 15.32 14.73
N ALA A 646 1.05 14.92 15.92
CA ALA A 646 1.10 13.52 16.33
C ALA A 646 -0.21 13.15 17.02
N ALA A 647 -0.60 11.91 16.88
CA ALA A 647 -1.72 11.33 17.61
C ALA A 647 -1.21 10.20 18.51
N ILE A 648 -1.69 10.17 19.76
CA ILE A 648 -1.47 9.06 20.68
C ILE A 648 -2.85 8.44 20.96
N ILE A 649 -2.98 7.15 20.69
CA ILE A 649 -4.23 6.41 20.90
C ILE A 649 -3.99 5.38 21.99
N LEU A 650 -4.72 5.51 23.08
CA LEU A 650 -4.77 4.53 24.16
C LEU A 650 -5.96 3.62 23.94
N SER A 651 -5.79 2.31 24.05
CA SER A 651 -6.87 1.34 23.87
C SER A 651 -6.84 0.27 24.96
N SER A 652 -8.00 -0.08 25.53
CA SER A 652 -8.14 -1.18 26.47
C SER A 652 -9.57 -1.74 26.47
N ARG A 653 -9.70 -3.01 26.86
CA ARG A 653 -11.00 -3.59 27.20
C ARG A 653 -11.50 -3.13 28.58
N ASN A 654 -10.59 -2.66 29.42
CA ASN A 654 -10.91 -2.08 30.71
C ASN A 654 -11.03 -0.56 30.55
N GLU A 655 -12.27 -0.08 30.51
CA GLU A 655 -12.63 1.33 30.32
C GLU A 655 -12.11 2.23 31.44
N GLU A 656 -12.29 1.82 32.69
CA GLU A 656 -11.84 2.59 33.86
C GLU A 656 -10.32 2.79 33.84
N LEU A 657 -9.59 1.73 33.53
CA LEU A 657 -8.12 1.77 33.49
C LEU A 657 -7.59 2.66 32.35
N VAL A 658 -8.22 2.61 31.17
CA VAL A 658 -7.74 3.47 30.07
C VAL A 658 -8.04 4.95 30.34
N HIS A 659 -9.15 5.27 31.02
CA HIS A 659 -9.46 6.62 31.44
C HIS A 659 -8.50 7.11 32.52
N SER A 660 -8.31 6.34 33.60
CA SER A 660 -7.37 6.70 34.67
C SER A 660 -5.93 6.88 34.12
N PHE A 661 -5.47 5.95 33.29
CA PHE A 661 -4.14 6.08 32.66
C PHE A 661 -4.04 7.28 31.73
N GLY A 662 -5.14 7.61 31.02
CA GLY A 662 -5.21 8.82 30.18
C GLY A 662 -5.09 10.11 30.99
N GLU A 663 -5.76 10.18 32.14
CA GLU A 663 -5.68 11.33 33.07
C GLU A 663 -4.29 11.46 33.69
N ASP A 664 -3.68 10.36 34.13
CA ASP A 664 -2.32 10.33 34.64
C ASP A 664 -1.32 10.85 33.59
N LEU A 665 -1.47 10.37 32.34
CA LEU A 665 -0.62 10.79 31.23
C LEU A 665 -0.81 12.28 30.92
N ALA A 666 -2.03 12.81 30.98
CA ALA A 666 -2.32 14.24 30.78
C ALA A 666 -1.65 15.11 31.85
N GLY A 667 -1.62 14.65 33.08
CA GLY A 667 -0.96 15.35 34.20
C GLY A 667 0.56 15.49 34.04
N LEU A 668 1.17 14.68 33.20
CA LEU A 668 2.63 14.63 32.98
C LEU A 668 3.08 15.32 31.68
N VAL A 669 2.20 16.04 30.99
CA VAL A 669 2.55 16.75 29.76
C VAL A 669 3.64 17.82 30.06
N PRO A 670 4.84 17.71 29.43
CA PRO A 670 5.87 18.71 29.62
C PRO A 670 5.46 20.07 29.05
N GLN A 671 5.80 21.14 29.74
CA GLN A 671 5.65 22.48 29.16
C GLN A 671 6.74 22.70 28.10
N ALA A 672 6.34 23.00 26.87
CA ALA A 672 7.26 23.29 25.77
C ALA A 672 6.69 24.41 24.89
N ARG A 673 7.54 25.40 24.57
CA ARG A 673 7.15 26.48 23.66
C ARG A 673 6.88 25.94 22.25
N GLY A 674 5.77 26.37 21.64
CA GLY A 674 5.39 25.95 20.30
C GLY A 674 4.83 24.51 20.25
N VAL A 675 4.39 23.96 21.40
CA VAL A 675 3.71 22.65 21.47
C VAL A 675 2.38 22.84 22.21
N GLN A 676 1.33 22.27 21.66
CA GLN A 676 0.01 22.18 22.26
C GLN A 676 -0.43 20.72 22.30
N VAL A 677 -1.01 20.30 23.41
CA VAL A 677 -1.52 18.92 23.59
C VAL A 677 -2.99 19.01 23.97
N TRP A 678 -3.83 18.29 23.23
CA TRP A 678 -5.26 18.17 23.50
C TRP A 678 -5.59 16.72 23.85
N GLY A 679 -6.41 16.53 24.85
CA GLY A 679 -6.84 15.22 25.36
C GLY A 679 -6.53 15.03 26.86
N PRO A 680 -6.87 13.87 27.45
CA PRO A 680 -7.49 12.73 26.77
C PRO A 680 -8.94 13.02 26.34
N ALA A 681 -9.29 12.64 25.14
CA ALA A 681 -10.64 12.72 24.62
C ALA A 681 -11.04 11.40 23.97
N PRO A 682 -12.33 11.02 23.94
CA PRO A 682 -12.75 9.86 23.17
C PRO A 682 -12.27 9.95 21.72
N ALA A 683 -11.67 8.88 21.19
CA ALA A 683 -11.32 8.84 19.79
C ALA A 683 -12.60 8.93 18.92
N PRO A 684 -12.57 9.39 17.66
CA PRO A 684 -13.73 9.46 16.78
C PRO A 684 -14.50 8.13 16.69
N LEU A 685 -13.78 7.01 16.77
CA LEU A 685 -14.31 5.69 17.05
C LEU A 685 -13.90 5.32 18.47
N SER A 686 -14.68 5.75 19.45
CA SER A 686 -14.35 5.59 20.87
C SER A 686 -14.38 4.14 21.35
N MET A 687 -14.97 3.23 20.56
CA MET A 687 -14.93 1.79 20.80
C MET A 687 -14.73 1.04 19.50
N ILE A 688 -13.74 0.13 19.46
CA ILE A 688 -13.51 -0.80 18.35
C ILE A 688 -13.23 -2.19 18.91
N ARG A 689 -13.93 -3.22 18.40
CA ARG A 689 -13.76 -4.62 18.82
C ARG A 689 -13.86 -4.82 20.34
N GLY A 690 -14.68 -4.02 21.02
CA GLY A 690 -14.84 -4.04 22.46
C GLY A 690 -13.71 -3.40 23.26
N GLN A 691 -12.86 -2.62 22.63
CA GLN A 691 -11.83 -1.81 23.29
C GLN A 691 -12.25 -0.35 23.29
N THR A 692 -12.27 0.27 24.46
CA THR A 692 -12.43 1.71 24.63
C THR A 692 -11.16 2.43 24.19
N ARG A 693 -11.32 3.52 23.44
CA ARG A 693 -10.20 4.27 22.83
C ARG A 693 -10.24 5.73 23.22
N LEU A 694 -9.14 6.20 23.79
CA LEU A 694 -8.88 7.62 24.06
C LEU A 694 -7.79 8.13 23.12
N ARG A 695 -7.83 9.40 22.82
CA ARG A 695 -6.87 10.06 21.93
C ARG A 695 -6.29 11.31 22.59
N PHE A 696 -4.98 11.48 22.42
CA PHE A 696 -4.31 12.76 22.49
C PHE A 696 -3.94 13.23 21.09
N ALA A 697 -4.06 14.53 20.84
CA ALA A 697 -3.54 15.18 19.65
C ALA A 697 -2.45 16.17 20.09
N VAL A 698 -1.29 16.07 19.48
CA VAL A 698 -0.14 16.94 19.74
C VAL A 698 0.11 17.77 18.48
N HIS A 699 0.03 19.08 18.63
CA HIS A 699 0.39 20.04 17.59
C HIS A 699 1.71 20.69 17.98
N ALA A 700 2.61 20.83 17.03
CA ALA A 700 3.91 21.45 17.25
C ALA A 700 4.31 22.33 16.07
N ASP A 701 4.95 23.46 16.37
CA ASP A 701 5.57 24.30 15.35
C ASP A 701 6.58 23.46 14.53
N LYS A 702 6.75 23.80 13.27
CA LYS A 702 7.63 23.06 12.35
C LYS A 702 9.09 22.98 12.83
N SER A 703 9.54 23.95 13.61
CA SER A 703 10.89 23.98 14.20
C SER A 703 11.07 23.05 15.40
N VAL A 704 9.99 22.57 16.00
CA VAL A 704 10.03 21.72 17.20
C VAL A 704 10.33 20.27 16.81
N ASN A 705 11.24 19.64 17.56
CA ASN A 705 11.47 18.22 17.48
C ASN A 705 10.38 17.46 18.26
N ILE A 706 9.28 17.15 17.57
CA ILE A 706 8.12 16.49 18.17
C ILE A 706 8.47 15.10 18.74
N GLN A 707 9.42 14.39 18.14
CA GLN A 707 9.86 13.07 18.63
C GLN A 707 10.60 13.21 19.98
N ALA A 708 11.45 14.22 20.13
CA ALA A 708 12.13 14.46 21.41
C ALA A 708 11.13 14.85 22.51
N PHE A 709 10.15 15.69 22.18
CA PHE A 709 9.06 16.03 23.10
C PHE A 709 8.28 14.80 23.54
N LEU A 710 7.84 13.99 22.60
CA LEU A 710 7.07 12.77 22.89
C LEU A 710 7.87 11.74 23.71
N ARG A 711 9.19 11.57 23.43
CA ARG A 711 10.05 10.69 24.24
C ARG A 711 10.17 11.19 25.67
N ALA A 712 10.35 12.50 25.86
CA ALA A 712 10.43 13.09 27.20
C ALA A 712 9.12 12.96 27.97
N TRP A 713 7.97 13.08 27.29
CA TRP A 713 6.67 12.91 27.91
C TRP A 713 6.35 11.45 28.22
N LEU A 714 6.36 10.58 27.19
CA LEU A 714 5.94 9.19 27.31
C LEU A 714 6.95 8.32 28.08
N GLY A 715 8.20 8.75 28.17
CA GLY A 715 9.24 8.07 28.97
C GLY A 715 9.05 8.18 30.49
N GLN A 716 8.15 9.07 30.96
CA GLN A 716 7.84 9.25 32.39
C GLN A 716 6.86 8.19 32.93
N VAL A 717 6.18 7.44 32.05
CA VAL A 717 5.16 6.47 32.44
C VAL A 717 5.52 5.08 31.99
N LYS A 718 5.04 4.10 32.76
CA LYS A 718 5.03 2.71 32.33
C LYS A 718 3.63 2.33 31.89
N VAL A 719 3.45 2.04 30.62
CA VAL A 719 2.17 1.62 30.07
C VAL A 719 1.72 0.30 30.73
N PRO A 720 0.50 0.24 31.33
CA PRO A 720 -0.02 -1.01 31.89
C PRO A 720 -0.16 -2.07 30.80
N GLY A 721 0.20 -3.33 31.10
CA GLY A 721 0.23 -4.41 30.10
C GLY A 721 -1.08 -4.75 29.42
N VAL A 722 -2.22 -4.23 29.92
CA VAL A 722 -3.55 -4.39 29.33
C VAL A 722 -4.01 -3.14 28.54
N VAL A 723 -3.18 -2.09 28.51
CA VAL A 723 -3.40 -0.89 27.70
C VAL A 723 -2.45 -0.93 26.51
N SER A 724 -2.97 -0.79 25.30
CA SER A 724 -2.18 -0.53 24.10
C SER A 724 -2.02 0.98 23.91
N MET A 725 -0.84 1.41 23.52
CA MET A 725 -0.53 2.80 23.18
C MET A 725 0.07 2.84 21.78
N ASP A 726 -0.68 3.36 20.83
CA ASP A 726 -0.25 3.55 19.45
C ASP A 726 0.09 5.02 19.21
N ILE A 727 1.25 5.27 18.57
CA ILE A 727 1.74 6.61 18.29
C ILE A 727 1.80 6.79 16.77
N ASP A 728 1.08 7.78 16.27
CA ASP A 728 1.09 8.17 14.87
C ASP A 728 1.74 9.54 14.70
N ILE A 729 2.91 9.56 14.10
CA ILE A 729 3.61 10.79 13.72
C ILE A 729 3.14 11.21 12.33
N ASP A 730 2.79 12.49 12.19
CA ASP A 730 2.24 13.07 10.97
C ASP A 730 1.02 12.25 10.45
N PRO A 731 -0.07 12.16 11.26
CA PRO A 731 -1.26 11.38 10.91
C PRO A 731 -1.91 11.92 9.64
N LEU A 732 -2.34 11.00 8.77
CA LEU A 732 -3.15 11.36 7.61
C LEU A 732 -4.62 11.52 7.97
N SER A 733 -5.10 10.84 9.00
CA SER A 733 -6.48 10.89 9.48
C SER A 733 -6.50 10.94 10.99
N PHE A 734 -7.48 11.63 11.52
CA PHE A 734 -7.77 11.64 12.96
C PHE A 734 -8.97 10.73 13.31
N LEU A 735 -9.39 9.86 12.38
CA LEU A 735 -10.50 8.92 12.59
C LEU A 735 -10.10 7.67 13.39
#